data_4d6679cf2b46d65ea1e6c9602d45eb44
#
_entry.id   4d6679cf2b46d65ea1e6c9602d45eb44
#
_cell.length_a   1.000
_cell.length_b   1.000
_cell.length_c   1.000
_cell.angle_alpha   90.00
_cell.angle_beta   90.00
_cell.angle_gamma   90.00
#
_symmetry.space_group_name_H-M   'P 1'
#
loop_
_entity.id
_entity.type
_entity.pdbx_description
1 polymer ?
#
loop_
_entity_poly.entity_id
_entity_poly.type
_entity_poly.pdbx_seq_one_letter_code
_entity_poly.pdbx_strand_id
1 'polypeptide(L)'
;MQSLILKPFRRAALLTPAFLLMPLNAGAKHLVSFRLHGSQLYMTMPKTLLGRDMLMASCVRSTTHYKYAEVGTRPQVYLVQWQRNGENVALKQLSTTVAGDNTDKNEAAALKNNFEDYYIASVPVTDETDDSLTLNVSRLYGSGTIFTPFSRWFRKATVAFNKDLSAIRSAKAFDDNFSVTTQTTYTVKPVRDNDEVSNNNLTATLVISALLLPKEQMRPRLADSRYGFFTESLQQYDRRVSDLYGKVEYIDRWNIRPKDYAAWKKGKTVEPTRHIVFYLDNKFPEAWKEPIRKGILLWNPVFRSFGLKDPIVVKDYPVNDPDFDEDNLKYSCIRYIPTDRGGAQGPSWADPRTGETFSADVYVWGSLTDFVLKTDFAQTAQVNKAVRSGRLPERDLADHLTCTISHEIGHILGLAHNMAGSNAYSIKQLLDPKFMKENGLSASTMDYIYFNYIVPPGREDVPLWYKNLGPYDKLLLKYIYYPTDEKLSVIDDYKQVSKFLDEKEGDARYRYGEQQWGTFWDPTVVNYDLSNEPLKATKMGIDNLKYVVEHFNEWLKGNEKDALRKSLYAEVVNQFQIRTKSLLWYTGGIYANKVRQGSGIAPYKAMDRQLQQAAFRQVADELLTCQWLDKDMAANLNDPLVPASVECAKELGKEIVKLFKKVEREETVAEAAGAEGYTRQDLVNDILAAYFPSSATKPTLVLKTLQNSIFTTLQDKDYSADPYAQRLYQKIGK
;
A
#
# COMPACT_ATOMS: atom_id res chain seq x y z
N MET A 1 30.24 63.64 10.61
CA MET A 1 29.82 64.90 9.93
C MET A 1 28.40 64.64 9.44
N GLN A 2 27.54 65.30 10.06
CA GLN A 2 26.33 65.99 9.59
C GLN A 2 25.25 65.07 9.00
N SER A 3 24.02 65.11 9.35
CA SER A 3 23.16 65.80 10.34
C SER A 3 21.72 65.42 9.97
N LEU A 4 21.01 64.99 10.96
CA LEU A 4 19.60 65.30 11.28
C LEU A 4 18.79 66.01 10.19
N ILE A 5 17.56 65.55 9.95
CA ILE A 5 16.33 66.37 10.13
C ILE A 5 15.11 65.45 10.32
N LEU A 6 14.49 65.54 11.50
CA LEU A 6 13.15 65.12 11.84
C LEU A 6 12.10 66.10 11.28
N LYS A 7 10.97 65.59 10.77
CA LYS A 7 9.67 66.34 10.81
C LYS A 7 8.50 65.33 10.58
N PRO A 8 7.21 65.69 10.82
CA PRO A 8 6.54 65.24 12.03
C PRO A 8 5.27 64.39 11.73
N PHE A 9 4.73 63.84 12.80
CA PHE A 9 3.42 63.16 12.91
C PHE A 9 2.29 63.84 12.11
N ARG A 10 1.54 63.06 11.29
CA ARG A 10 0.15 63.35 10.93
C ARG A 10 -0.71 62.12 11.19
N ARG A 11 -1.65 62.32 12.10
CA ARG A 11 -2.91 61.71 12.43
C ARG A 11 -3.29 60.44 11.65
N ALA A 12 -3.39 59.33 12.39
CA ALA A 12 -4.09 58.15 12.03
C ALA A 12 -5.60 58.45 11.87
N ALA A 13 -6.13 58.24 10.67
CA ALA A 13 -7.55 58.13 10.45
C ALA A 13 -7.96 56.69 10.80
N LEU A 14 -8.86 56.56 11.73
CA LEU A 14 -9.61 55.35 12.02
C LEU A 14 -10.40 54.94 10.77
N LEU A 15 -9.91 53.96 10.03
CA LEU A 15 -10.70 53.25 9.03
C LEU A 15 -11.49 52.14 9.76
N THR A 16 -12.77 52.42 9.94
CA THR A 16 -13.79 51.40 10.24
C THR A 16 -13.75 50.33 9.13
N PRO A 17 -13.68 49.03 9.46
CA PRO A 17 -13.77 47.99 8.43
C PRO A 17 -15.19 48.02 7.85
N ALA A 18 -15.32 48.44 6.59
CA ALA A 18 -16.54 48.25 5.82
C ALA A 18 -16.78 46.74 5.68
N PHE A 19 -17.87 46.26 6.23
CA PHE A 19 -18.43 44.96 5.96
C PHE A 19 -18.75 44.85 4.46
N LEU A 20 -17.95 44.14 3.71
CA LEU A 20 -18.34 43.62 2.41
C LEU A 20 -19.36 42.51 2.67
N LEU A 21 -20.61 42.87 2.65
CA LEU A 21 -21.72 41.95 2.37
C LEU A 21 -21.52 41.48 0.93
N MET A 22 -20.90 40.30 0.74
CA MET A 22 -21.00 39.61 -0.55
C MET A 22 -22.47 39.26 -0.78
N PRO A 23 -23.02 39.54 -1.98
CA PRO A 23 -24.40 39.18 -2.28
C PRO A 23 -24.52 37.66 -2.23
N LEU A 24 -25.46 37.18 -1.44
CA LEU A 24 -25.95 35.79 -1.50
C LEU A 24 -26.46 35.57 -2.94
N ASN A 25 -25.72 34.76 -3.70
CA ASN A 25 -26.23 34.22 -4.94
C ASN A 25 -27.44 33.34 -4.60
N ALA A 26 -28.62 33.86 -4.82
CA ALA A 26 -29.89 33.14 -4.72
C ALA A 26 -29.97 32.12 -5.86
N GLY A 27 -29.46 30.88 -5.65
CA GLY A 27 -29.52 29.85 -6.67
C GLY A 27 -29.07 28.46 -6.23
N ALA A 28 -28.03 28.32 -5.41
CA ALA A 28 -27.55 27.01 -4.95
C ALA A 28 -27.96 26.77 -3.50
N LYS A 29 -28.73 25.72 -3.25
CA LYS A 29 -29.15 25.31 -1.91
C LYS A 29 -28.01 24.50 -1.28
N HIS A 30 -27.08 25.19 -0.57
CA HIS A 30 -26.01 24.49 0.14
C HIS A 30 -26.57 23.54 1.20
N LEU A 31 -25.85 22.44 1.43
CA LEU A 31 -26.22 21.38 2.39
C LEU A 31 -26.39 21.93 3.81
N VAL A 32 -25.55 22.87 4.21
CA VAL A 32 -25.55 23.59 5.49
C VAL A 32 -25.09 25.04 5.27
N SER A 33 -25.17 25.88 6.29
CA SER A 33 -24.48 27.18 6.29
C SER A 33 -23.63 27.35 7.56
N PHE A 34 -22.57 28.17 7.46
CA PHE A 34 -21.66 28.41 8.59
C PHE A 34 -21.58 29.91 8.92
N ARG A 35 -21.45 30.19 10.21
CA ARG A 35 -21.13 31.52 10.73
C ARG A 35 -19.98 31.38 11.75
N LEU A 36 -18.84 31.97 11.45
CA LEU A 36 -17.69 32.07 12.38
C LEU A 36 -17.74 33.43 13.06
N HIS A 37 -17.86 33.47 14.39
CA HIS A 37 -17.84 34.69 15.18
C HIS A 37 -16.79 34.56 16.29
N GLY A 38 -15.69 35.26 16.15
CA GLY A 38 -14.52 35.08 17.01
C GLY A 38 -13.96 33.64 16.90
N SER A 39 -13.90 32.94 18.00
CA SER A 39 -13.49 31.51 18.07
C SER A 39 -14.66 30.53 17.98
N GLN A 40 -15.90 31.05 17.83
CA GLN A 40 -17.11 30.21 17.84
C GLN A 40 -17.59 29.94 16.42
N LEU A 41 -17.80 28.68 16.09
CA LEU A 41 -18.35 28.22 14.83
C LEU A 41 -19.77 27.71 15.03
N TYR A 42 -20.70 28.33 14.32
CA TYR A 42 -22.11 27.93 14.26
C TYR A 42 -22.41 27.32 12.90
N MET A 43 -23.13 26.19 12.91
CA MET A 43 -23.60 25.49 11.71
C MET A 43 -25.12 25.46 11.71
N THR A 44 -25.74 26.05 10.70
CA THR A 44 -27.17 25.91 10.48
C THR A 44 -27.43 24.82 9.46
N MET A 45 -28.18 23.80 9.86
CA MET A 45 -28.49 22.62 9.06
C MET A 45 -30.03 22.43 8.94
N PRO A 46 -30.53 21.95 7.78
CA PRO A 46 -31.96 21.61 7.67
C PRO A 46 -32.26 20.36 8.52
N LYS A 47 -33.45 20.35 9.16
CA LYS A 47 -33.89 19.17 9.96
C LYS A 47 -33.96 17.88 9.15
N THR A 48 -34.13 17.95 7.83
CA THR A 48 -34.10 16.80 6.92
C THR A 48 -32.76 16.13 6.81
N LEU A 49 -31.68 16.74 7.32
CA LEU A 49 -30.34 16.14 7.39
C LEU A 49 -30.16 15.22 8.62
N LEU A 50 -31.03 15.35 9.62
CA LEU A 50 -31.03 14.43 10.76
C LEU A 50 -31.30 13.00 10.28
N GLY A 51 -30.50 12.04 10.78
CA GLY A 51 -30.59 10.63 10.38
C GLY A 51 -30.07 10.32 8.97
N ARG A 52 -29.48 11.29 8.26
CA ARG A 52 -28.83 11.05 6.96
C ARG A 52 -27.38 10.60 7.15
N ASP A 53 -27.01 9.57 6.39
CA ASP A 53 -25.66 9.03 6.39
C ASP A 53 -24.68 9.99 5.73
N MET A 54 -23.55 10.21 6.38
CA MET A 54 -22.45 11.02 5.89
C MET A 54 -21.12 10.31 6.12
N LEU A 55 -20.20 10.43 5.18
CA LEU A 55 -18.81 10.05 5.39
C LEU A 55 -18.03 11.29 5.81
N MET A 56 -17.42 11.27 6.99
CA MET A 56 -16.66 12.40 7.55
C MET A 56 -15.19 12.01 7.69
N ALA A 57 -14.29 12.84 7.16
CA ALA A 57 -12.86 12.60 7.21
C ALA A 57 -12.08 13.87 7.54
N SER A 58 -10.94 13.69 8.24
CA SER A 58 -9.92 14.74 8.35
C SER A 58 -8.79 14.50 7.34
N CYS A 59 -8.27 15.58 6.73
CA CYS A 59 -7.09 15.57 5.88
C CYS A 59 -6.04 16.53 6.43
N VAL A 60 -4.78 16.12 6.46
CA VAL A 60 -3.66 16.99 6.87
C VAL A 60 -3.26 17.87 5.69
N ARG A 61 -3.56 19.18 5.75
CA ARG A 61 -3.22 20.16 4.70
C ARG A 61 -1.77 20.64 4.80
N SER A 62 -1.32 20.89 6.04
CA SER A 62 0.05 21.34 6.31
C SER A 62 0.51 20.89 7.71
N THR A 63 1.80 20.80 7.89
CA THR A 63 2.40 20.38 9.16
C THR A 63 3.78 21.01 9.35
N THR A 64 4.17 21.21 10.59
CA THR A 64 5.55 21.58 10.95
C THR A 64 6.50 20.39 10.99
N HIS A 65 5.96 19.14 11.03
CA HIS A 65 6.78 17.93 11.12
C HIS A 65 6.11 16.70 10.49
N TYR A 66 6.45 16.40 9.24
CA TYR A 66 5.82 15.34 8.44
C TYR A 66 5.98 13.92 9.01
N LYS A 67 7.03 13.64 9.81
CA LYS A 67 7.23 12.31 10.42
C LYS A 67 6.17 11.94 11.48
N TYR A 68 5.40 12.90 11.97
CA TYR A 68 4.28 12.70 12.89
C TYR A 68 2.92 12.93 12.25
N ALA A 69 2.86 13.83 11.28
CA ALA A 69 1.64 14.22 10.58
C ALA A 69 1.98 14.55 9.12
N GLU A 70 1.74 13.64 8.21
CA GLU A 70 2.11 13.82 6.80
C GLU A 70 0.98 14.47 6.00
N VAL A 71 1.35 15.46 5.19
CA VAL A 71 0.42 16.19 4.30
C VAL A 71 -0.30 15.20 3.38
N GLY A 72 -1.59 15.46 3.16
CA GLY A 72 -2.45 14.64 2.31
C GLY A 72 -3.08 13.45 3.01
N THR A 73 -2.50 12.95 4.10
CA THR A 73 -3.06 11.78 4.80
C THR A 73 -4.39 12.10 5.48
N ARG A 74 -5.25 11.07 5.58
CA ARG A 74 -6.57 11.12 6.23
C ARG A 74 -6.56 10.21 7.46
N PRO A 75 -6.15 10.72 8.63
CA PRO A 75 -5.98 9.89 9.84
C PRO A 75 -7.28 9.29 10.39
N GLN A 76 -8.39 9.99 10.24
CA GLN A 76 -9.71 9.56 10.70
C GLN A 76 -10.73 9.64 9.58
N VAL A 77 -11.52 8.56 9.44
CA VAL A 77 -12.69 8.49 8.54
C VAL A 77 -13.81 7.80 9.31
N TYR A 78 -14.98 8.41 9.34
CA TYR A 78 -16.13 7.94 10.10
C TYR A 78 -17.39 7.96 9.25
N LEU A 79 -18.18 6.87 9.28
CA LEU A 79 -19.55 6.85 8.81
C LEU A 79 -20.43 7.41 9.94
N VAL A 80 -21.12 8.53 9.72
CA VAL A 80 -21.77 9.28 10.78
C VAL A 80 -23.20 9.68 10.44
N GLN A 81 -23.98 9.97 11.49
CA GLN A 81 -25.30 10.63 11.43
C GLN A 81 -25.40 11.71 12.49
N TRP A 82 -26.15 12.77 12.15
CA TRP A 82 -26.62 13.72 13.13
C TRP A 82 -27.97 13.26 13.69
N GLN A 83 -28.11 13.21 15.01
CA GLN A 83 -29.33 12.77 15.70
C GLN A 83 -29.72 13.73 16.80
N ARG A 84 -31.00 14.10 16.86
CA ARG A 84 -31.55 14.89 17.99
C ARG A 84 -31.40 14.12 19.30
N ASN A 85 -30.89 14.77 20.35
CA ASN A 85 -30.73 14.24 21.69
C ASN A 85 -31.10 15.31 22.72
N GLY A 86 -32.38 15.37 23.08
CA GLY A 86 -32.92 16.44 23.93
C GLY A 86 -32.70 17.82 23.33
N GLU A 87 -32.08 18.73 24.08
CA GLU A 87 -31.74 20.10 23.65
C GLU A 87 -30.47 20.15 22.79
N ASN A 88 -29.79 19.02 22.57
CA ASN A 88 -28.58 18.91 21.78
C ASN A 88 -28.82 18.10 20.50
N VAL A 89 -27.83 18.16 19.60
CA VAL A 89 -27.71 17.25 18.48
C VAL A 89 -26.41 16.45 18.67
N ALA A 90 -26.51 15.13 18.61
CA ALA A 90 -25.37 14.25 18.71
C ALA A 90 -24.84 13.91 17.31
N LEU A 91 -23.53 13.89 17.16
CA LEU A 91 -22.84 13.25 16.04
C LEU A 91 -22.53 11.83 16.46
N LYS A 92 -23.12 10.86 15.76
CA LYS A 92 -22.94 9.43 16.01
C LYS A 92 -22.11 8.82 14.89
N GLN A 93 -21.17 7.96 15.26
CA GLN A 93 -20.56 7.01 14.33
C GLN A 93 -21.42 5.76 14.29
N LEU A 94 -21.86 5.38 13.12
CA LEU A 94 -22.66 4.18 12.93
C LEU A 94 -21.82 2.93 13.16
N SER A 95 -22.42 1.96 13.85
CA SER A 95 -21.83 0.64 14.00
C SER A 95 -21.87 -0.08 12.66
N THR A 96 -20.73 -0.57 12.22
CA THR A 96 -20.55 -1.31 10.96
C THR A 96 -20.09 -2.74 11.21
N THR A 97 -20.28 -3.22 12.43
CA THR A 97 -19.80 -4.54 12.84
C THR A 97 -20.62 -5.68 12.23
N VAL A 98 -21.92 -5.44 11.99
CA VAL A 98 -22.85 -6.49 11.56
C VAL A 98 -23.38 -6.20 10.15
N ALA A 99 -23.39 -7.21 9.29
CA ALA A 99 -24.03 -7.13 7.97
C ALA A 99 -25.55 -6.93 8.10
N GLY A 100 -26.07 -5.96 7.34
CA GLY A 100 -27.31 -5.25 7.65
C GLY A 100 -28.65 -5.90 7.31
N ASP A 101 -28.74 -7.16 6.89
CA ASP A 101 -30.03 -7.66 6.35
C ASP A 101 -30.57 -8.86 7.13
N ASN A 102 -30.87 -8.63 8.44
CA ASN A 102 -31.49 -9.65 9.26
C ASN A 102 -33.03 -9.56 9.20
N THR A 103 -33.69 -10.60 8.70
CA THR A 103 -35.16 -10.68 8.60
C THR A 103 -35.84 -11.03 9.91
N ASP A 104 -35.13 -11.63 10.87
CA ASP A 104 -35.66 -11.90 12.20
C ASP A 104 -35.60 -10.62 13.04
N LYS A 105 -36.78 -10.08 13.40
CA LYS A 105 -36.89 -8.83 14.18
C LYS A 105 -36.32 -8.93 15.59
N ASN A 106 -36.41 -10.13 16.22
CA ASN A 106 -35.89 -10.34 17.56
C ASN A 106 -34.36 -10.39 17.54
N GLU A 107 -33.79 -11.07 16.58
CA GLU A 107 -32.35 -11.13 16.38
C GLU A 107 -31.79 -9.76 16.01
N ALA A 108 -32.45 -9.02 15.13
CA ALA A 108 -32.06 -7.64 14.80
C ALA A 108 -32.09 -6.72 16.05
N ALA A 109 -33.08 -6.86 16.93
CA ALA A 109 -33.13 -6.12 18.19
C ALA A 109 -32.01 -6.51 19.15
N ALA A 110 -31.70 -7.81 19.26
CA ALA A 110 -30.59 -8.32 20.08
C ALA A 110 -29.22 -7.85 19.57
N LEU A 111 -29.02 -7.87 18.25
CA LEU A 111 -27.79 -7.36 17.62
C LEU A 111 -27.61 -5.86 17.91
N LYS A 112 -28.68 -5.08 17.77
CA LYS A 112 -28.64 -3.65 18.07
C LYS A 112 -28.22 -3.35 19.50
N ASN A 113 -28.60 -4.17 20.49
CA ASN A 113 -28.19 -3.99 21.88
C ASN A 113 -26.72 -4.32 22.13
N ASN A 114 -26.10 -5.15 21.29
CA ASN A 114 -24.69 -5.56 21.44
C ASN A 114 -23.73 -4.75 20.53
N PHE A 115 -24.26 -4.11 19.48
CA PHE A 115 -23.48 -3.37 18.48
C PHE A 115 -24.09 -1.98 18.25
N GLU A 116 -24.23 -1.22 19.34
CA GLU A 116 -24.80 0.12 19.32
C GLU A 116 -23.84 1.11 18.65
N ASP A 117 -24.41 2.22 18.13
CA ASP A 117 -23.64 3.31 17.53
C ASP A 117 -22.81 4.08 18.58
N TYR A 118 -21.66 4.61 18.18
CA TYR A 118 -20.81 5.40 19.06
C TYR A 118 -21.17 6.89 19.02
N TYR A 119 -21.29 7.52 20.18
CA TYR A 119 -21.43 8.98 20.27
C TYR A 119 -20.04 9.65 20.18
N ILE A 120 -19.78 10.34 19.06
CA ILE A 120 -18.52 11.08 18.87
C ILE A 120 -18.55 12.41 19.63
N ALA A 121 -19.63 13.15 19.50
CA ALA A 121 -19.82 14.44 20.14
C ALA A 121 -21.31 14.75 20.35
N SER A 122 -21.58 15.64 21.32
CA SER A 122 -22.87 16.28 21.52
C SER A 122 -22.69 17.79 21.44
N VAL A 123 -23.46 18.44 20.59
CA VAL A 123 -23.38 19.88 20.33
C VAL A 123 -24.70 20.56 20.67
N PRO A 124 -24.67 21.72 21.36
CA PRO A 124 -25.88 22.41 21.76
C PRO A 124 -26.59 23.04 20.54
N VAL A 125 -27.93 23.00 20.54
CA VAL A 125 -28.78 23.79 19.66
C VAL A 125 -28.86 25.19 20.24
N THR A 126 -28.48 26.18 19.46
CA THR A 126 -28.48 27.60 19.89
C THR A 126 -29.62 28.37 19.30
N ASP A 127 -30.23 27.85 18.23
CA ASP A 127 -31.41 28.42 17.60
C ASP A 127 -32.13 27.33 16.80
N GLU A 128 -33.47 27.42 16.72
CA GLU A 128 -34.30 26.44 16.04
C GLU A 128 -35.47 27.15 15.33
N THR A 129 -35.68 26.78 14.06
CA THR A 129 -36.86 27.17 13.27
C THR A 129 -37.67 25.93 12.91
N ASP A 130 -38.78 26.09 12.20
CA ASP A 130 -39.60 24.96 11.74
C ASP A 130 -38.78 24.00 10.87
N ASP A 131 -37.87 24.50 10.02
CA ASP A 131 -37.14 23.74 9.02
C ASP A 131 -35.64 23.49 9.34
N SER A 132 -35.06 24.22 10.30
CA SER A 132 -33.62 24.21 10.53
C SER A 132 -33.20 24.23 12.01
N LEU A 133 -31.97 23.79 12.28
CA LEU A 133 -31.29 23.85 13.56
C LEU A 133 -29.98 24.61 13.41
N THR A 134 -29.69 25.54 14.31
CA THR A 134 -28.37 26.16 14.44
C THR A 134 -27.63 25.56 15.62
N LEU A 135 -26.45 24.97 15.34
CA LEU A 135 -25.63 24.21 16.29
C LEU A 135 -24.33 24.95 16.60
N ASN A 136 -23.90 25.00 17.83
CA ASN A 136 -22.54 25.44 18.17
C ASN A 136 -21.58 24.26 18.04
N VAL A 137 -20.87 24.18 16.91
CA VAL A 137 -19.95 23.09 16.57
C VAL A 137 -18.49 23.40 16.90
N SER A 138 -18.22 24.47 17.66
CA SER A 138 -16.86 24.93 17.99
C SER A 138 -16.02 23.86 18.67
N ARG A 139 -16.60 23.13 19.64
CA ARG A 139 -15.91 22.06 20.35
C ARG A 139 -15.62 20.85 19.44
N LEU A 140 -16.53 20.52 18.54
CA LEU A 140 -16.38 19.40 17.63
C LEU A 140 -15.13 19.59 16.77
N TYR A 141 -14.94 20.76 16.18
CA TYR A 141 -13.85 21.03 15.26
C TYR A 141 -12.62 21.68 15.90
N GLY A 142 -12.76 22.31 17.07
CA GLY A 142 -11.67 23.04 17.73
C GLY A 142 -11.02 22.35 18.92
N SER A 143 -11.48 21.16 19.34
CA SER A 143 -10.93 20.47 20.51
C SER A 143 -9.59 19.77 20.27
N GLY A 144 -9.24 19.48 19.01
CA GLY A 144 -8.04 18.72 18.66
C GLY A 144 -7.99 17.28 19.20
N THR A 145 -9.12 16.75 19.68
CA THR A 145 -9.21 15.40 20.28
C THR A 145 -10.00 14.44 19.42
N ILE A 146 -10.96 14.93 18.64
CA ILE A 146 -11.81 14.12 17.75
C ILE A 146 -11.11 13.96 16.41
N PHE A 147 -10.66 15.06 15.84
CA PHE A 147 -9.89 15.09 14.61
C PHE A 147 -8.45 15.49 14.93
N THR A 148 -7.53 14.57 14.70
CA THR A 148 -6.10 14.74 15.00
C THR A 148 -5.26 14.55 13.73
N PRO A 149 -4.06 15.14 13.64
CA PRO A 149 -3.19 14.94 12.48
C PRO A 149 -2.44 13.60 12.50
N PHE A 150 -2.57 12.80 13.56
CA PHE A 150 -1.74 11.63 13.78
C PHE A 150 -2.34 10.37 13.15
N SER A 151 -1.59 9.73 12.27
CA SER A 151 -1.91 8.42 11.72
C SER A 151 -1.24 7.31 12.53
N ARG A 152 -1.88 6.14 12.59
CA ARG A 152 -1.28 4.93 13.21
C ARG A 152 0.03 4.47 12.54
N TRP A 153 0.29 4.92 11.34
CA TRP A 153 1.47 4.56 10.55
C TRP A 153 2.69 5.43 10.84
N PHE A 154 2.49 6.56 11.54
CA PHE A 154 3.56 7.50 11.85
C PHE A 154 4.17 7.26 13.23
N ARG A 155 5.27 7.98 13.50
CA ARG A 155 6.04 7.81 14.72
C ARG A 155 5.17 7.95 15.97
N LYS A 156 5.36 7.04 16.93
CA LYS A 156 4.68 7.09 18.21
C LYS A 156 5.25 8.22 19.05
N ALA A 157 4.35 8.99 19.67
CA ALA A 157 4.69 10.07 20.60
C ALA A 157 3.59 10.23 21.63
N THR A 158 3.94 10.76 22.80
CA THR A 158 2.93 11.30 23.72
C THR A 158 2.60 12.71 23.30
N VAL A 159 1.31 13.01 23.12
CA VAL A 159 0.84 14.30 22.61
C VAL A 159 -0.16 14.92 23.57
N ALA A 160 -0.07 16.24 23.76
CA ALA A 160 -1.03 17.03 24.50
C ALA A 160 -1.51 18.21 23.65
N PHE A 161 -2.83 18.34 23.50
CA PHE A 161 -3.43 19.43 22.72
C PHE A 161 -3.20 20.79 23.40
N ASN A 162 -2.76 21.78 22.62
CA ASN A 162 -2.57 23.16 23.07
C ASN A 162 -3.67 24.04 22.48
N LYS A 163 -4.66 24.38 23.32
CA LYS A 163 -5.83 25.15 22.93
C LYS A 163 -5.46 26.58 22.52
N ASP A 164 -4.50 27.20 23.20
CA ASP A 164 -4.17 28.61 23.00
C ASP A 164 -3.45 28.87 21.67
N LEU A 165 -2.79 27.83 21.14
CA LEU A 165 -2.13 27.86 19.84
C LEU A 165 -2.95 27.22 18.71
N SER A 166 -4.25 26.95 18.97
CA SER A 166 -5.16 26.27 18.03
C SER A 166 -6.36 27.14 17.73
N ALA A 167 -6.88 27.06 16.48
CA ALA A 167 -8.03 27.84 16.05
C ALA A 167 -8.77 27.20 14.86
N ILE A 168 -10.09 27.39 14.80
CA ILE A 168 -10.87 27.18 13.58
C ILE A 168 -10.56 28.34 12.64
N ARG A 169 -10.19 28.06 11.39
CA ARG A 169 -9.76 29.06 10.42
C ARG A 169 -10.87 29.45 9.43
N SER A 170 -11.61 28.47 8.93
CA SER A 170 -12.69 28.71 7.96
C SER A 170 -13.64 27.52 7.92
N ALA A 171 -14.81 27.74 7.31
CA ALA A 171 -15.75 26.68 6.96
C ALA A 171 -16.38 27.00 5.61
N LYS A 172 -16.61 25.99 4.77
CA LYS A 172 -17.27 26.09 3.47
C LYS A 172 -18.37 25.03 3.37
N ALA A 173 -19.45 25.35 2.71
CA ALA A 173 -20.55 24.46 2.45
C ALA A 173 -20.88 24.42 0.95
N PHE A 174 -21.29 23.23 0.49
CA PHE A 174 -21.62 22.92 -0.90
C PHE A 174 -22.97 22.16 -0.93
N ASP A 175 -23.41 21.73 -2.09
CA ASP A 175 -24.74 21.10 -2.26
C ASP A 175 -24.80 19.70 -1.62
N ASP A 176 -23.69 18.97 -1.60
CA ASP A 176 -23.61 17.58 -1.14
C ASP A 176 -22.53 17.34 -0.08
N ASN A 177 -21.78 18.38 0.30
CA ASN A 177 -20.70 18.26 1.28
C ASN A 177 -20.44 19.60 1.98
N PHE A 178 -19.60 19.55 3.02
CA PHE A 178 -19.02 20.74 3.64
C PHE A 178 -17.62 20.44 4.19
N SER A 179 -16.85 21.47 4.46
CA SER A 179 -15.54 21.35 5.08
C SER A 179 -15.28 22.43 6.12
N VAL A 180 -14.54 22.06 7.18
CA VAL A 180 -14.06 22.97 8.22
C VAL A 180 -12.55 22.88 8.30
N THR A 181 -11.86 24.00 8.18
CA THR A 181 -10.41 24.08 8.30
C THR A 181 -10.01 24.51 9.71
N THR A 182 -9.20 23.68 10.38
CA THR A 182 -8.68 23.96 11.73
C THR A 182 -7.16 23.94 11.72
N GLN A 183 -6.54 24.84 12.47
CA GLN A 183 -5.15 24.75 12.85
C GLN A 183 -5.08 24.19 14.26
N THR A 184 -4.38 23.07 14.43
CA THR A 184 -4.21 22.40 15.73
C THR A 184 -2.75 22.35 16.11
N THR A 185 -2.44 22.64 17.35
CA THR A 185 -1.09 22.55 17.90
C THR A 185 -1.05 21.58 19.06
N TYR A 186 -0.01 20.77 19.12
CA TYR A 186 0.22 19.78 20.17
C TYR A 186 1.63 19.91 20.73
N THR A 187 1.76 19.79 22.03
CA THR A 187 3.06 19.50 22.65
C THR A 187 3.37 18.02 22.44
N VAL A 188 4.53 17.72 21.87
CA VAL A 188 4.92 16.35 21.47
C VAL A 188 6.12 15.90 22.26
N LYS A 189 6.04 14.71 22.88
CA LYS A 189 7.17 14.02 23.49
C LYS A 189 7.45 12.75 22.69
N PRO A 190 8.54 12.70 21.89
CA PRO A 190 8.96 11.52 21.17
C PRO A 190 9.18 10.31 22.07
N VAL A 191 8.93 9.11 21.55
CA VAL A 191 9.22 7.86 22.28
C VAL A 191 10.71 7.52 22.22
N ARG A 192 11.45 8.07 21.24
CA ARG A 192 12.90 7.87 21.07
C ARG A 192 13.61 9.23 21.14
N ASP A 193 14.71 9.29 21.88
CA ASP A 193 15.47 10.52 22.13
C ASP A 193 16.04 11.21 20.87
N ASN A 194 16.18 10.48 19.77
CA ASN A 194 16.72 11.02 18.50
C ASN A 194 15.64 11.64 17.59
N ASP A 195 14.39 11.71 18.02
CA ASP A 195 13.28 12.24 17.24
C ASP A 195 12.95 13.68 17.66
N GLU A 196 13.85 14.62 17.37
CA GLU A 196 13.67 16.03 17.72
C GLU A 196 12.44 16.65 17.04
N VAL A 197 11.53 17.20 17.84
CA VAL A 197 10.51 18.13 17.38
C VAL A 197 10.92 19.51 17.89
N SER A 198 11.20 20.43 16.97
CA SER A 198 11.58 21.80 17.31
C SER A 198 10.58 22.40 18.30
N ASN A 199 11.09 22.93 19.41
CA ASN A 199 10.30 23.56 20.47
C ASN A 199 9.26 22.65 21.14
N ASN A 200 9.34 21.33 20.98
CA ASN A 200 8.34 20.36 21.46
C ASN A 200 6.90 20.62 21.00
N ASN A 201 6.68 21.44 19.97
CA ASN A 201 5.37 21.74 19.43
C ASN A 201 5.26 21.27 17.99
N LEU A 202 4.14 20.61 17.68
CA LEU A 202 3.73 20.27 16.34
C LEU A 202 2.46 21.04 16.01
N THR A 203 2.48 21.83 14.97
CA THR A 203 1.30 22.51 14.41
C THR A 203 0.93 21.87 13.07
N ALA A 204 -0.35 21.54 12.92
CA ALA A 204 -0.91 21.04 11.69
C ALA A 204 -2.20 21.77 11.33
N THR A 205 -2.43 21.99 10.05
CA THR A 205 -3.73 22.43 9.53
C THR A 205 -4.49 21.22 9.03
N LEU A 206 -5.70 21.03 9.53
CA LEU A 206 -6.62 19.96 9.11
C LEU A 206 -7.76 20.53 8.30
N VAL A 207 -8.18 19.83 7.27
CA VAL A 207 -9.47 20.01 6.59
C VAL A 207 -10.35 18.83 6.97
N ILE A 208 -11.42 19.12 7.69
CA ILE A 208 -12.41 18.12 8.11
C ILE A 208 -13.60 18.29 7.19
N SER A 209 -13.84 17.31 6.33
CA SER A 209 -14.92 17.31 5.36
C SER A 209 -15.96 16.26 5.68
N ALA A 210 -17.23 16.54 5.35
CA ALA A 210 -18.34 15.63 5.48
C ALA A 210 -19.09 15.55 4.15
N LEU A 211 -19.19 14.36 3.58
CA LEU A 211 -19.86 14.05 2.32
C LEU A 211 -21.19 13.36 2.60
N LEU A 212 -22.29 13.91 2.07
CA LEU A 212 -23.60 13.29 2.18
C LEU A 212 -23.67 12.06 1.28
N LEU A 213 -24.02 10.90 1.87
CA LEU A 213 -24.14 9.66 1.13
C LEU A 213 -25.52 9.53 0.45
N PRO A 214 -25.59 8.77 -0.67
CA PRO A 214 -26.86 8.42 -1.31
C PRO A 214 -27.84 7.74 -0.33
N LYS A 215 -29.14 7.94 -0.52
CA LYS A 215 -30.16 7.23 0.27
C LYS A 215 -30.19 5.74 -0.06
N GLU A 216 -30.02 5.41 -1.34
CA GLU A 216 -29.94 4.03 -1.82
C GLU A 216 -28.49 3.56 -1.74
N GLN A 217 -28.27 2.50 -1.00
CA GLN A 217 -26.94 1.88 -0.87
C GLN A 217 -26.63 1.04 -2.10
N MET A 218 -25.35 1.01 -2.48
CA MET A 218 -24.88 0.08 -3.49
C MET A 218 -25.06 -1.35 -3.00
N ARG A 219 -25.53 -2.26 -3.88
CA ARG A 219 -25.50 -3.70 -3.56
C ARG A 219 -24.06 -4.16 -3.38
N PRO A 220 -23.68 -4.74 -2.21
CA PRO A 220 -22.34 -5.27 -2.00
C PRO A 220 -21.98 -6.37 -2.99
N ARG A 221 -20.70 -6.59 -3.22
CA ARG A 221 -20.16 -7.74 -3.93
C ARG A 221 -19.26 -8.54 -3.02
N LEU A 222 -19.53 -9.84 -2.89
CA LEU A 222 -18.75 -10.75 -2.05
C LEU A 222 -17.34 -10.93 -2.61
N ALA A 223 -16.36 -10.91 -1.71
CA ALA A 223 -15.01 -11.35 -2.03
C ALA A 223 -14.97 -12.88 -2.16
N ASP A 224 -14.14 -13.37 -3.08
CA ASP A 224 -13.81 -14.79 -3.18
C ASP A 224 -12.45 -15.02 -2.52
N SER A 225 -12.39 -15.81 -1.47
CA SER A 225 -11.21 -16.03 -0.64
C SER A 225 -10.00 -16.63 -1.39
N ARG A 226 -10.21 -17.09 -2.61
CA ARG A 226 -9.14 -17.60 -3.50
C ARG A 226 -8.29 -16.47 -4.11
N TYR A 227 -8.77 -15.24 -4.05
CA TYR A 227 -8.17 -14.08 -4.71
C TYR A 227 -8.01 -12.89 -3.75
N GLY A 228 -7.15 -11.94 -4.09
CA GLY A 228 -6.84 -10.79 -3.24
C GLY A 228 -7.69 -9.57 -3.56
N PHE A 229 -8.50 -9.16 -2.61
CA PHE A 229 -9.32 -7.95 -2.68
C PHE A 229 -9.10 -7.08 -1.45
N PHE A 230 -9.25 -5.77 -1.58
CA PHE A 230 -9.56 -4.94 -0.43
C PHE A 230 -11.02 -5.08 -0.08
N THR A 231 -11.30 -5.23 1.21
CA THR A 231 -12.63 -5.59 1.67
C THR A 231 -13.00 -4.91 2.98
N GLU A 232 -14.30 -4.67 3.13
CA GLU A 232 -14.94 -4.42 4.42
C GLU A 232 -15.41 -5.74 5.01
N SER A 233 -15.02 -6.01 6.26
CA SER A 233 -15.32 -7.28 6.96
C SER A 233 -16.38 -7.04 8.03
N LEU A 234 -17.53 -7.68 7.88
CA LEU A 234 -18.66 -7.58 8.81
C LEU A 234 -18.98 -8.93 9.43
N GLN A 235 -19.55 -8.94 10.65
CA GLN A 235 -20.10 -10.15 11.25
C GLN A 235 -21.43 -10.48 10.58
N GLN A 236 -21.62 -11.75 10.23
CA GLN A 236 -22.86 -12.23 9.63
C GLN A 236 -23.61 -13.13 10.60
N TYR A 237 -24.86 -12.76 10.85
CA TYR A 237 -25.76 -13.48 11.75
C TYR A 237 -27.05 -13.94 11.04
N ASP A 238 -27.00 -14.10 9.73
CA ASP A 238 -28.17 -14.49 8.93
C ASP A 238 -28.21 -16.00 8.67
N ARG A 239 -29.09 -16.69 9.37
CA ARG A 239 -29.30 -18.15 9.25
C ARG A 239 -29.79 -18.60 7.88
N ARG A 240 -30.32 -17.71 7.05
CA ARG A 240 -30.67 -18.05 5.64
C ARG A 240 -29.41 -18.30 4.81
N VAL A 241 -28.28 -17.75 5.23
CA VAL A 241 -27.00 -17.90 4.55
C VAL A 241 -26.19 -19.03 5.17
N SER A 242 -26.15 -19.10 6.51
CA SER A 242 -25.39 -20.11 7.25
C SER A 242 -25.93 -20.23 8.67
N ASP A 243 -25.96 -21.44 9.22
CA ASP A 243 -26.23 -21.68 10.66
C ASP A 243 -24.99 -21.33 11.53
N LEU A 244 -23.86 -21.00 10.93
CA LEU A 244 -22.66 -20.56 11.62
C LEU A 244 -22.61 -19.03 11.63
N TYR A 245 -22.37 -18.45 12.78
CA TYR A 245 -21.96 -17.06 12.87
C TYR A 245 -20.56 -16.92 12.25
N GLY A 246 -20.43 -16.06 11.26
CA GLY A 246 -19.23 -15.92 10.47
C GLY A 246 -18.95 -14.49 10.08
N LYS A 247 -17.92 -14.32 9.28
CA LYS A 247 -17.59 -13.05 8.63
C LYS A 247 -18.04 -13.10 7.18
N VAL A 248 -18.55 -11.97 6.70
CA VAL A 248 -18.73 -11.70 5.29
C VAL A 248 -17.78 -10.58 4.87
N GLU A 249 -17.20 -10.71 3.70
CA GLU A 249 -16.27 -9.73 3.16
C GLU A 249 -16.83 -9.13 1.88
N TYR A 250 -17.06 -7.82 1.89
CA TYR A 250 -17.55 -7.06 0.74
C TYR A 250 -16.38 -6.30 0.11
N ILE A 251 -16.24 -6.44 -1.22
CA ILE A 251 -15.14 -5.81 -1.97
C ILE A 251 -15.31 -4.30 -1.99
N ASP A 252 -14.24 -3.57 -1.69
CA ASP A 252 -14.17 -2.14 -1.90
C ASP A 252 -14.15 -1.84 -3.40
N ARG A 253 -15.20 -1.17 -3.88
CA ARG A 253 -15.36 -0.86 -5.29
C ARG A 253 -16.20 0.38 -5.55
N TRP A 254 -15.94 1.03 -6.66
CA TRP A 254 -16.75 2.13 -7.14
C TRP A 254 -18.10 1.65 -7.65
N ASN A 255 -19.15 2.41 -7.39
CA ASN A 255 -20.50 2.13 -7.90
C ASN A 255 -20.60 2.55 -9.38
N ILE A 256 -20.09 1.69 -10.27
CA ILE A 256 -20.07 1.88 -11.71
C ILE A 256 -21.01 0.89 -12.35
N ARG A 257 -22.00 1.39 -13.08
CA ARG A 257 -23.02 0.60 -13.77
C ARG A 257 -23.19 1.09 -15.21
N PRO A 258 -23.65 0.25 -16.15
CA PRO A 258 -24.04 0.69 -17.46
C PRO A 258 -25.17 1.72 -17.37
N LYS A 259 -25.01 2.86 -18.03
CA LYS A 259 -26.09 3.87 -18.14
C LYS A 259 -27.31 3.32 -18.89
N ASP A 260 -27.06 2.47 -19.89
CA ASP A 260 -28.10 1.71 -20.59
C ASP A 260 -27.79 0.19 -20.46
N TYR A 261 -28.36 -0.42 -19.38
CA TYR A 261 -28.19 -1.86 -19.12
C TYR A 261 -28.79 -2.74 -20.24
N ALA A 262 -29.88 -2.31 -20.88
CA ALA A 262 -30.51 -3.08 -21.94
C ALA A 262 -29.64 -3.12 -23.22
N ALA A 263 -29.00 -2.01 -23.57
CA ALA A 263 -28.04 -1.96 -24.67
C ALA A 263 -26.77 -2.75 -24.35
N TRP A 264 -26.26 -2.64 -23.12
CA TRP A 264 -25.12 -3.42 -22.65
C TRP A 264 -25.40 -4.93 -22.74
N LYS A 265 -26.56 -5.38 -22.29
CA LYS A 265 -26.98 -6.81 -22.35
C LYS A 265 -27.05 -7.35 -23.79
N LYS A 266 -27.23 -6.47 -24.78
CA LYS A 266 -27.19 -6.79 -26.21
C LYS A 266 -25.77 -6.74 -26.78
N GLY A 267 -24.72 -6.66 -25.93
CA GLY A 267 -23.30 -6.65 -26.34
C GLY A 267 -22.77 -5.29 -26.77
N LYS A 268 -23.49 -4.18 -26.57
CA LYS A 268 -22.99 -2.83 -26.87
C LYS A 268 -22.08 -2.33 -25.76
N THR A 269 -21.03 -1.60 -26.13
CA THR A 269 -20.24 -0.80 -25.17
C THR A 269 -21.01 0.47 -24.87
N VAL A 270 -21.24 0.76 -23.57
CA VAL A 270 -22.08 1.87 -23.10
C VAL A 270 -21.35 2.74 -22.09
N GLU A 271 -21.77 3.99 -21.98
CA GLU A 271 -21.26 4.91 -20.96
C GLU A 271 -21.59 4.41 -19.55
N PRO A 272 -20.73 4.65 -18.55
CA PRO A 272 -21.05 4.36 -17.16
C PRO A 272 -22.06 5.36 -16.59
N THR A 273 -22.76 4.98 -15.53
CA THR A 273 -23.68 5.88 -14.80
C THR A 273 -22.94 7.06 -14.15
N ARG A 274 -21.70 6.85 -13.76
CA ARG A 274 -20.76 7.87 -13.23
C ARG A 274 -19.34 7.51 -13.61
N HIS A 275 -18.46 8.51 -13.63
CA HIS A 275 -17.02 8.32 -13.85
C HIS A 275 -16.27 8.36 -12.51
N ILE A 276 -15.16 7.63 -12.44
CA ILE A 276 -14.12 7.79 -11.43
C ILE A 276 -13.22 8.93 -11.93
N VAL A 277 -13.26 10.07 -11.25
CA VAL A 277 -12.50 11.24 -11.67
C VAL A 277 -11.33 11.48 -10.75
N PHE A 278 -10.12 11.43 -11.30
CA PHE A 278 -8.90 11.82 -10.59
C PHE A 278 -8.44 13.21 -11.03
N TYR A 279 -8.09 14.05 -10.07
CA TYR A 279 -7.47 15.35 -10.30
C TYR A 279 -5.97 15.24 -10.11
N LEU A 280 -5.20 15.65 -11.11
CA LEU A 280 -3.74 15.61 -11.06
C LEU A 280 -3.20 16.88 -10.40
N ASP A 281 -2.48 16.73 -9.31
CA ASP A 281 -1.86 17.84 -8.57
C ASP A 281 -0.95 18.67 -9.50
N ASN A 282 -1.11 19.98 -9.48
CA ASN A 282 -0.33 20.90 -10.29
C ASN A 282 1.11 21.10 -9.79
N LYS A 283 1.42 20.60 -8.59
CA LYS A 283 2.77 20.63 -7.97
C LYS A 283 3.72 19.56 -8.51
N PHE A 284 3.24 18.58 -9.28
CA PHE A 284 4.12 17.62 -9.94
C PHE A 284 5.08 18.29 -10.92
N PRO A 285 6.35 17.84 -11.00
CA PRO A 285 7.22 18.17 -12.12
C PRO A 285 6.51 17.90 -13.45
N GLU A 286 6.66 18.79 -14.43
CA GLU A 286 5.90 18.70 -15.68
C GLU A 286 6.12 17.38 -16.42
N ALA A 287 7.37 16.88 -16.44
CA ALA A 287 7.74 15.62 -17.08
C ALA A 287 7.06 14.38 -16.45
N TRP A 288 6.54 14.48 -15.21
CA TRP A 288 5.89 13.36 -14.53
C TRP A 288 4.41 13.23 -14.87
N LYS A 289 3.76 14.32 -15.28
CA LYS A 289 2.29 14.38 -15.43
C LYS A 289 1.78 13.41 -16.49
N GLU A 290 2.41 13.34 -17.65
CA GLU A 290 1.96 12.44 -18.73
C GLU A 290 2.16 10.95 -18.39
N PRO A 291 3.31 10.49 -17.84
CA PRO A 291 3.44 9.13 -17.32
C PRO A 291 2.40 8.76 -16.27
N ILE A 292 2.10 9.66 -15.33
CA ILE A 292 1.07 9.46 -14.30
C ILE A 292 -0.30 9.29 -14.96
N ARG A 293 -0.68 10.18 -15.88
CA ARG A 293 -1.94 10.10 -16.63
C ARG A 293 -2.08 8.78 -17.34
N LYS A 294 -1.01 8.34 -18.00
CA LYS A 294 -0.95 7.06 -18.70
C LYS A 294 -1.17 5.89 -17.75
N GLY A 295 -0.51 5.86 -16.58
CA GLY A 295 -0.67 4.81 -15.58
C GLY A 295 -2.12 4.68 -15.10
N ILE A 296 -2.80 5.81 -14.87
CA ILE A 296 -4.21 5.82 -14.45
C ILE A 296 -5.12 5.24 -15.54
N LEU A 297 -4.90 5.62 -16.79
CA LEU A 297 -5.77 5.25 -17.91
C LEU A 297 -5.55 3.84 -18.44
N LEU A 298 -4.49 3.12 -18.01
CA LEU A 298 -4.21 1.73 -18.42
C LEU A 298 -5.37 0.77 -18.11
N TRP A 299 -6.23 1.08 -17.15
CA TRP A 299 -7.35 0.23 -16.75
C TRP A 299 -8.59 0.35 -17.66
N ASN A 300 -8.77 1.46 -18.36
CA ASN A 300 -9.93 1.68 -19.25
C ASN A 300 -10.11 0.62 -20.36
N PRO A 301 -9.05 0.14 -21.05
CA PRO A 301 -9.19 -0.94 -22.01
C PRO A 301 -9.81 -2.22 -21.43
N VAL A 302 -9.55 -2.52 -20.14
CA VAL A 302 -10.12 -3.69 -19.49
C VAL A 302 -11.62 -3.48 -19.24
N PHE A 303 -12.06 -2.30 -18.81
CA PHE A 303 -13.49 -1.97 -18.70
C PHE A 303 -14.20 -2.08 -20.05
N ARG A 304 -13.58 -1.59 -21.13
CA ARG A 304 -14.13 -1.72 -22.49
C ARG A 304 -14.29 -3.18 -22.93
N SER A 305 -13.41 -4.08 -22.48
CA SER A 305 -13.47 -5.50 -22.85
C SER A 305 -14.74 -6.22 -22.35
N PHE A 306 -15.42 -5.67 -21.35
CA PHE A 306 -16.72 -6.17 -20.87
C PHE A 306 -17.86 -5.13 -20.98
N GLY A 307 -17.70 -4.16 -21.90
CA GLY A 307 -18.78 -3.30 -22.39
C GLY A 307 -19.02 -2.01 -21.60
N LEU A 308 -18.09 -1.56 -20.76
CA LEU A 308 -18.13 -0.25 -20.08
C LEU A 308 -17.12 0.71 -20.75
N LYS A 309 -17.60 1.86 -21.21
CA LYS A 309 -16.78 2.84 -21.93
C LYS A 309 -16.08 3.78 -20.96
N ASP A 310 -14.76 3.62 -20.84
CA ASP A 310 -13.83 4.54 -20.20
C ASP A 310 -14.33 5.18 -18.87
N PRO A 311 -14.62 4.38 -17.84
CA PRO A 311 -15.13 4.91 -16.59
C PRO A 311 -14.12 5.77 -15.83
N ILE A 312 -12.82 5.65 -16.08
CA ILE A 312 -11.77 6.41 -15.40
C ILE A 312 -11.41 7.64 -16.23
N VAL A 313 -11.46 8.81 -15.59
CA VAL A 313 -11.15 10.12 -16.18
C VAL A 313 -10.10 10.83 -15.35
N VAL A 314 -9.09 11.41 -16.03
CA VAL A 314 -8.08 12.25 -15.41
C VAL A 314 -8.30 13.70 -15.82
N LYS A 315 -8.38 14.59 -14.84
CA LYS A 315 -8.50 16.03 -15.03
C LYS A 315 -7.27 16.75 -14.48
N ASP A 316 -6.94 17.86 -15.08
CA ASP A 316 -5.96 18.77 -14.52
C ASP A 316 -6.50 19.46 -13.26
N TYR A 317 -5.61 19.92 -12.39
CA TYR A 317 -5.95 20.68 -11.19
C TYR A 317 -6.70 21.95 -11.60
N PRO A 318 -7.94 22.18 -11.10
CA PRO A 318 -8.77 23.30 -11.52
C PRO A 318 -8.35 24.59 -10.79
N VAL A 319 -7.25 25.20 -11.18
CA VAL A 319 -6.62 26.36 -10.52
C VAL A 319 -7.54 27.59 -10.39
N ASN A 320 -8.56 27.71 -11.24
CA ASN A 320 -9.48 28.83 -11.26
C ASN A 320 -10.84 28.52 -10.59
N ASP A 321 -11.01 27.33 -10.02
CA ASP A 321 -12.22 26.96 -9.29
C ASP A 321 -12.04 27.24 -7.79
N PRO A 322 -12.68 28.28 -7.22
CA PRO A 322 -12.53 28.64 -5.82
C PRO A 322 -13.16 27.61 -4.86
N ASP A 323 -13.99 26.71 -5.39
CA ASP A 323 -14.70 25.70 -4.62
C ASP A 323 -13.98 24.34 -4.62
N PHE A 324 -13.02 24.15 -5.52
CA PHE A 324 -12.17 22.97 -5.51
C PHE A 324 -11.18 23.00 -4.34
N ASP A 325 -11.12 21.90 -3.61
CA ASP A 325 -10.16 21.72 -2.51
C ASP A 325 -9.67 20.26 -2.51
N GLU A 326 -8.41 20.03 -2.82
CA GLU A 326 -7.78 18.72 -2.88
C GLU A 326 -7.84 17.95 -1.55
N ASP A 327 -8.03 18.65 -0.43
CA ASP A 327 -8.17 18.04 0.90
C ASP A 327 -9.61 17.65 1.24
N ASN A 328 -10.59 18.10 0.43
CA ASN A 328 -11.99 17.75 0.60
C ASN A 328 -12.23 16.30 0.15
N LEU A 329 -12.90 15.50 0.99
CA LEU A 329 -13.22 14.09 0.73
C LEU A 329 -14.01 13.85 -0.58
N LYS A 330 -14.70 14.85 -1.11
CA LYS A 330 -15.43 14.77 -2.37
C LYS A 330 -14.54 14.48 -3.58
N TYR A 331 -13.27 14.91 -3.54
CA TYR A 331 -12.36 14.84 -4.68
C TYR A 331 -11.34 13.74 -4.48
N SER A 332 -11.05 13.01 -5.55
CA SER A 332 -9.97 12.03 -5.60
C SER A 332 -8.77 12.64 -6.32
N CYS A 333 -7.61 12.67 -5.68
CA CYS A 333 -6.46 13.42 -6.17
C CYS A 333 -5.21 12.54 -6.25
N ILE A 334 -4.41 12.76 -7.30
CA ILE A 334 -3.05 12.23 -7.36
C ILE A 334 -2.14 13.33 -6.82
N ARG A 335 -1.46 13.09 -5.70
CA ARG A 335 -0.80 14.11 -4.88
C ARG A 335 0.70 13.95 -4.85
N TYR A 336 1.43 15.05 -5.04
CA TYR A 336 2.88 15.09 -4.88
C TYR A 336 3.25 15.49 -3.45
N ILE A 337 4.00 14.64 -2.76
CA ILE A 337 4.40 14.84 -1.37
C ILE A 337 5.93 14.76 -1.28
N PRO A 338 6.65 15.89 -1.39
CA PRO A 338 8.12 15.93 -1.42
C PRO A 338 8.72 15.69 -0.03
N THR A 339 8.74 14.43 0.41
CA THR A 339 9.40 13.98 1.65
C THR A 339 10.52 12.99 1.33
N ASP A 340 11.28 12.57 2.37
CA ASP A 340 12.32 11.54 2.25
C ASP A 340 11.74 10.10 2.17
N ARG A 341 10.43 9.95 2.19
CA ARG A 341 9.76 8.67 1.95
C ARG A 341 9.81 8.32 0.48
N GLY A 342 10.09 7.05 0.17
CA GLY A 342 10.10 6.52 -1.19
C GLY A 342 8.80 5.81 -1.55
N GLY A 343 8.53 5.68 -2.87
CA GLY A 343 7.39 4.95 -3.39
C GLY A 343 6.12 5.78 -3.57
N ALA A 344 4.97 5.08 -3.56
CA ALA A 344 3.63 5.66 -3.65
C ALA A 344 2.66 4.87 -2.76
N GLN A 345 1.43 5.36 -2.61
CA GLN A 345 0.35 4.66 -1.92
C GLN A 345 -1.01 5.13 -2.44
N GLY A 346 -1.92 4.20 -2.72
CA GLY A 346 -3.29 4.48 -3.21
C GLY A 346 -4.37 4.11 -2.18
N PRO A 347 -4.61 4.93 -1.13
CA PRO A 347 -5.71 4.70 -0.20
C PRO A 347 -7.05 5.06 -0.82
N SER A 348 -8.09 4.33 -0.40
CA SER A 348 -9.50 4.62 -0.71
C SER A 348 -10.34 4.68 0.56
N TRP A 349 -11.52 5.32 0.44
CA TRP A 349 -12.48 5.45 1.53
C TRP A 349 -13.85 4.98 1.06
N ALA A 350 -14.31 3.93 1.69
CA ALA A 350 -15.54 3.24 1.33
C ALA A 350 -16.59 3.34 2.44
N ASP A 351 -17.85 3.09 2.09
CA ASP A 351 -18.91 2.79 3.05
C ASP A 351 -18.67 1.38 3.60
N PRO A 352 -18.35 1.24 4.89
CA PRO A 352 -18.00 -0.06 5.46
C PRO A 352 -19.15 -1.06 5.49
N ARG A 353 -20.39 -0.66 5.18
CA ARG A 353 -21.55 -1.55 5.10
C ARG A 353 -21.68 -2.26 3.75
N THR A 354 -21.09 -1.68 2.69
CA THR A 354 -21.30 -2.14 1.30
C THR A 354 -20.02 -2.26 0.48
N GLY A 355 -18.92 -1.71 0.96
CA GLY A 355 -17.69 -1.54 0.19
C GLY A 355 -17.79 -0.48 -0.93
N GLU A 356 -18.83 0.38 -0.96
CA GLU A 356 -18.91 1.44 -1.97
C GLU A 356 -17.84 2.49 -1.74
N THR A 357 -16.88 2.59 -2.66
CA THR A 357 -15.82 3.60 -2.64
C THR A 357 -16.37 4.96 -3.08
N PHE A 358 -16.17 5.99 -2.27
CA PHE A 358 -16.59 7.36 -2.54
C PHE A 358 -15.45 8.29 -2.91
N SER A 359 -14.26 8.04 -2.37
CA SER A 359 -13.08 8.85 -2.58
C SER A 359 -11.81 7.98 -2.52
N ALA A 360 -10.76 8.42 -3.21
CA ALA A 360 -9.45 7.80 -3.16
C ALA A 360 -8.37 8.82 -3.54
N ASP A 361 -7.20 8.70 -2.94
CA ASP A 361 -6.03 9.49 -3.32
C ASP A 361 -4.88 8.58 -3.75
N VAL A 362 -3.92 9.11 -4.51
CA VAL A 362 -2.60 8.50 -4.67
C VAL A 362 -1.57 9.48 -4.15
N TYR A 363 -0.76 9.04 -3.20
CA TYR A 363 0.39 9.78 -2.69
C TYR A 363 1.62 9.33 -3.44
N VAL A 364 2.37 10.28 -4.03
CA VAL A 364 3.67 10.03 -4.67
C VAL A 364 4.72 10.81 -3.90
N TRP A 365 5.64 10.09 -3.24
CA TRP A 365 6.64 10.70 -2.38
C TRP A 365 7.89 11.15 -3.14
N GLY A 366 8.57 12.18 -2.59
CA GLY A 366 9.70 12.84 -3.25
C GLY A 366 10.90 11.93 -3.49
N SER A 367 11.20 11.00 -2.59
CA SER A 367 12.33 10.08 -2.74
C SER A 367 12.07 8.89 -3.67
N LEU A 368 10.97 8.90 -4.42
CA LEU A 368 10.72 7.89 -5.45
C LEU A 368 11.87 7.83 -6.45
N THR A 369 12.40 8.99 -6.88
CA THR A 369 13.51 9.07 -7.84
C THR A 369 14.80 8.44 -7.32
N ASP A 370 15.09 8.59 -6.03
CA ASP A 370 16.25 7.98 -5.37
C ASP A 370 16.11 6.45 -5.33
N PHE A 371 14.93 5.97 -4.96
CA PHE A 371 14.61 4.54 -4.97
C PHE A 371 14.75 3.94 -6.37
N VAL A 372 14.15 4.57 -7.39
CA VAL A 372 14.22 4.09 -8.77
C VAL A 372 15.64 4.07 -9.28
N LEU A 373 16.42 5.14 -9.06
CA LEU A 373 17.82 5.21 -9.51
C LEU A 373 18.65 4.04 -8.94
N LYS A 374 18.56 3.80 -7.63
CA LYS A 374 19.35 2.74 -6.98
C LYS A 374 18.98 1.36 -7.48
N THR A 375 17.67 1.10 -7.56
CA THR A 375 17.16 -0.20 -7.99
C THR A 375 17.43 -0.46 -9.47
N ASP A 376 17.23 0.54 -10.33
CA ASP A 376 17.52 0.47 -11.76
C ASP A 376 19.02 0.22 -11.99
N PHE A 377 19.89 1.01 -11.35
CA PHE A 377 21.34 0.81 -11.43
C PHE A 377 21.75 -0.62 -11.03
N ALA A 378 21.30 -1.10 -9.87
CA ALA A 378 21.71 -2.41 -9.38
C ALA A 378 21.16 -3.58 -10.21
N GLN A 379 19.95 -3.44 -10.78
CA GLN A 379 19.27 -4.54 -11.47
C GLN A 379 19.41 -4.49 -13.00
N THR A 380 19.78 -3.36 -13.59
CA THR A 380 19.77 -3.21 -15.06
C THR A 380 21.04 -2.65 -15.68
N ALA A 381 21.98 -2.07 -14.93
CA ALA A 381 23.17 -1.43 -15.50
C ALA A 381 24.04 -2.35 -16.36
N GLN A 382 23.95 -3.67 -16.20
CA GLN A 382 24.60 -4.64 -17.10
C GLN A 382 24.11 -4.53 -18.55
N VAL A 383 22.87 -4.04 -18.75
CA VAL A 383 22.22 -3.84 -20.08
C VAL A 383 21.92 -2.38 -20.33
N ASN A 384 21.33 -1.67 -19.36
CA ASN A 384 20.93 -0.27 -19.46
C ASN A 384 22.13 0.66 -19.33
N LYS A 385 22.72 1.03 -20.46
CA LYS A 385 23.88 1.92 -20.48
C LYS A 385 23.58 3.33 -19.96
N ALA A 386 22.33 3.76 -20.06
CA ALA A 386 21.93 5.13 -19.69
C ALA A 386 22.02 5.38 -18.17
N VAL A 387 21.77 4.36 -17.33
CA VAL A 387 21.81 4.49 -15.86
C VAL A 387 23.24 4.42 -15.30
N ARG A 388 24.23 3.97 -16.09
CA ARG A 388 25.63 3.75 -15.65
C ARG A 388 26.34 5.00 -15.11
N SER A 389 25.92 6.17 -15.54
CA SER A 389 26.45 7.45 -15.05
C SER A 389 26.03 7.80 -13.62
N GLY A 390 25.20 7.00 -12.97
CA GLY A 390 24.59 7.31 -11.67
C GLY A 390 23.53 8.41 -11.77
N ARG A 391 22.95 8.61 -12.94
CA ARG A 391 21.80 9.49 -13.18
C ARG A 391 20.61 8.67 -13.65
N LEU A 392 19.43 9.00 -13.15
CA LEU A 392 18.21 8.37 -13.59
C LEU A 392 17.78 8.94 -14.94
N PRO A 393 17.68 8.12 -16.00
CA PRO A 393 17.17 8.57 -17.28
C PRO A 393 15.68 8.97 -17.16
N GLU A 394 15.28 10.07 -17.79
CA GLU A 394 13.89 10.54 -17.77
C GLU A 394 12.91 9.48 -18.31
N ARG A 395 13.31 8.72 -19.31
CA ARG A 395 12.52 7.63 -19.86
C ARG A 395 12.26 6.54 -18.82
N ASP A 396 13.29 6.15 -18.06
CA ASP A 396 13.19 5.07 -17.09
C ASP A 396 12.32 5.49 -15.91
N LEU A 397 12.47 6.75 -15.47
CA LEU A 397 11.56 7.34 -14.50
C LEU A 397 10.11 7.39 -14.98
N ALA A 398 9.88 7.78 -16.25
CA ALA A 398 8.54 7.86 -16.82
C ALA A 398 7.87 6.47 -16.91
N ASP A 399 8.61 5.45 -17.31
CA ASP A 399 8.13 4.07 -17.36
C ASP A 399 7.83 3.56 -15.94
N HIS A 400 8.70 3.84 -14.97
CA HIS A 400 8.47 3.45 -13.57
C HIS A 400 7.26 4.17 -12.95
N LEU A 401 7.10 5.47 -13.18
CA LEU A 401 5.92 6.21 -12.75
C LEU A 401 4.64 5.59 -13.33
N THR A 402 4.63 5.25 -14.62
CA THR A 402 3.48 4.60 -15.26
C THR A 402 3.14 3.27 -14.57
N CYS A 403 4.13 2.44 -14.26
CA CYS A 403 3.94 1.16 -13.56
C CYS A 403 3.44 1.38 -12.13
N THR A 404 4.11 2.24 -11.36
CA THR A 404 3.76 2.54 -9.96
C THR A 404 2.33 3.08 -9.86
N ILE A 405 1.98 4.05 -10.70
CA ILE A 405 0.63 4.62 -10.69
C ILE A 405 -0.42 3.59 -11.11
N SER A 406 -0.13 2.72 -12.09
CA SER A 406 -1.08 1.66 -12.45
C SER A 406 -1.29 0.67 -11.30
N HIS A 407 -0.27 0.39 -10.50
CA HIS A 407 -0.36 -0.42 -9.28
C HIS A 407 -1.27 0.26 -8.23
N GLU A 408 -1.02 1.53 -7.91
CA GLU A 408 -1.83 2.28 -6.93
C GLU A 408 -3.30 2.40 -7.36
N ILE A 409 -3.55 2.60 -8.65
CA ILE A 409 -4.92 2.58 -9.18
C ILE A 409 -5.55 1.18 -9.06
N GLY A 410 -4.77 0.10 -9.18
CA GLY A 410 -5.23 -1.25 -8.90
C GLY A 410 -5.80 -1.38 -7.47
N HIS A 411 -5.11 -0.84 -6.47
CA HIS A 411 -5.59 -0.78 -5.10
C HIS A 411 -6.91 -0.01 -4.98
N ILE A 412 -6.98 1.16 -5.57
CA ILE A 412 -8.19 2.00 -5.60
C ILE A 412 -9.37 1.32 -6.30
N LEU A 413 -9.09 0.40 -7.21
CA LEU A 413 -10.10 -0.41 -7.90
C LEU A 413 -10.49 -1.69 -7.13
N GLY A 414 -9.90 -1.91 -5.95
CA GLY A 414 -10.24 -3.01 -5.05
C GLY A 414 -9.29 -4.20 -5.06
N LEU A 415 -8.18 -4.16 -5.81
CA LEU A 415 -7.22 -5.26 -5.87
C LEU A 415 -6.21 -5.19 -4.72
N ALA A 416 -6.00 -6.29 -4.01
CA ALA A 416 -4.88 -6.44 -3.07
C ALA A 416 -3.60 -6.91 -3.79
N HIS A 417 -2.46 -6.88 -3.09
CA HIS A 417 -1.20 -7.38 -3.63
C HIS A 417 -1.29 -8.84 -4.06
N ASN A 418 -0.63 -9.20 -5.16
CA ASN A 418 -0.47 -10.59 -5.61
C ASN A 418 1.00 -10.91 -5.88
N MET A 419 1.70 -11.45 -4.89
CA MET A 419 3.13 -11.79 -4.95
C MET A 419 3.41 -13.11 -5.69
N ALA A 420 2.40 -13.78 -6.25
CA ALA A 420 2.58 -14.98 -7.08
C ALA A 420 2.74 -14.67 -8.58
N GLY A 421 2.52 -13.41 -8.97
CA GLY A 421 2.51 -13.01 -10.38
C GLY A 421 3.87 -13.15 -11.06
N SER A 422 4.96 -12.81 -10.38
CA SER A 422 6.35 -12.92 -10.84
C SER A 422 6.80 -14.36 -11.09
N ASN A 423 6.19 -15.32 -10.38
CA ASN A 423 6.49 -16.75 -10.51
C ASN A 423 5.72 -17.44 -11.67
N ALA A 424 4.89 -16.69 -12.42
CA ALA A 424 4.05 -17.28 -13.47
C ALA A 424 4.81 -17.64 -14.77
N TYR A 425 5.98 -17.05 -15.00
CA TYR A 425 6.68 -17.13 -16.27
C TYR A 425 8.04 -17.81 -16.19
N SER A 426 8.44 -18.52 -17.26
CA SER A 426 9.76 -19.13 -17.41
C SER A 426 10.83 -18.13 -17.82
N ILE A 427 12.09 -18.42 -17.57
CA ILE A 427 13.23 -17.62 -18.05
C ILE A 427 13.20 -17.45 -19.57
N LYS A 428 12.84 -18.50 -20.31
CA LYS A 428 12.70 -18.43 -21.76
C LYS A 428 11.70 -17.35 -22.19
N GLN A 429 10.56 -17.28 -21.52
CA GLN A 429 9.53 -16.26 -21.79
C GLN A 429 10.02 -14.85 -21.39
N LEU A 430 10.66 -14.71 -20.25
CA LEU A 430 11.16 -13.43 -19.76
C LEU A 430 12.36 -12.88 -20.55
N LEU A 431 13.05 -13.72 -21.31
CA LEU A 431 14.11 -13.32 -22.24
C LEU A 431 13.65 -13.21 -23.69
N ASP A 432 12.38 -13.47 -23.98
CA ASP A 432 11.78 -13.27 -25.31
C ASP A 432 11.23 -11.85 -25.43
N PRO A 433 11.80 -10.99 -26.30
CA PRO A 433 11.36 -9.61 -26.47
C PRO A 433 9.88 -9.46 -26.86
N LYS A 434 9.36 -10.41 -27.66
CA LYS A 434 7.96 -10.41 -28.08
C LYS A 434 7.04 -10.75 -26.93
N PHE A 435 7.35 -11.81 -26.18
CA PHE A 435 6.59 -12.20 -25.01
C PHE A 435 6.54 -11.07 -23.97
N MET A 436 7.69 -10.47 -23.65
CA MET A 436 7.82 -9.38 -22.67
C MET A 436 6.99 -8.14 -23.08
N LYS A 437 6.98 -7.81 -24.37
CA LYS A 437 6.19 -6.68 -24.88
C LYS A 437 4.69 -6.91 -24.78
N GLU A 438 4.24 -8.14 -24.93
CA GLU A 438 2.81 -8.51 -24.91
C GLU A 438 2.29 -8.77 -23.49
N ASN A 439 3.08 -9.46 -22.66
CA ASN A 439 2.65 -10.01 -21.35
C ASN A 439 3.26 -9.28 -20.14
N GLY A 440 4.37 -8.56 -20.34
CA GLY A 440 5.10 -7.93 -19.25
C GLY A 440 5.93 -8.91 -18.42
N LEU A 441 6.34 -8.46 -17.25
CA LEU A 441 7.29 -9.12 -16.36
C LEU A 441 6.61 -10.05 -15.35
N SER A 442 5.36 -9.76 -15.01
CA SER A 442 4.55 -10.47 -14.02
C SER A 442 3.12 -10.66 -14.54
N ALA A 443 2.45 -11.69 -14.06
CA ALA A 443 1.04 -11.94 -14.34
C ALA A 443 0.10 -10.92 -13.66
N SER A 444 0.62 -10.11 -12.75
CA SER A 444 -0.13 -9.08 -12.03
C SER A 444 0.72 -7.82 -11.83
N THR A 445 0.12 -6.64 -12.06
CA THR A 445 0.72 -5.35 -11.68
C THR A 445 0.72 -5.15 -10.16
N MET A 446 -0.04 -5.97 -9.43
CA MET A 446 -0.10 -5.93 -7.96
C MET A 446 1.05 -6.68 -7.29
N ASP A 447 2.04 -7.12 -8.05
CA ASP A 447 3.27 -7.74 -7.57
C ASP A 447 4.38 -6.71 -7.35
N TYR A 448 5.30 -7.00 -6.42
CA TYR A 448 6.47 -6.17 -6.17
C TYR A 448 7.68 -6.68 -6.95
N ILE A 449 7.61 -6.53 -8.27
CA ILE A 449 8.75 -6.73 -9.18
C ILE A 449 8.89 -5.52 -10.09
N TYR A 450 10.09 -4.92 -10.15
CA TYR A 450 10.29 -3.68 -10.88
C TYR A 450 11.02 -3.88 -12.20
N PHE A 451 12.07 -4.73 -12.22
CA PHE A 451 12.95 -4.88 -13.37
C PHE A 451 13.21 -6.35 -13.72
N ASN A 452 13.44 -6.59 -15.00
CA ASN A 452 13.90 -7.89 -15.49
C ASN A 452 15.41 -8.07 -15.23
N TYR A 453 15.75 -8.35 -13.99
CA TYR A 453 17.12 -8.42 -13.52
C TYR A 453 17.91 -9.62 -14.05
N ILE A 454 17.26 -10.56 -14.75
CA ILE A 454 17.91 -11.75 -15.31
C ILE A 454 18.47 -11.50 -16.73
N VAL A 455 18.21 -10.36 -17.34
CA VAL A 455 18.70 -10.04 -18.68
C VAL A 455 20.23 -9.91 -18.66
N PRO A 456 20.97 -10.78 -19.40
CA PRO A 456 22.43 -10.73 -19.39
C PRO A 456 22.94 -9.56 -20.25
N PRO A 457 24.21 -9.14 -20.05
CA PRO A 457 24.88 -8.16 -20.92
C PRO A 457 24.75 -8.52 -22.40
N GLY A 458 24.56 -7.52 -23.27
CA GLY A 458 24.43 -7.71 -24.73
C GLY A 458 23.01 -8.08 -25.21
N ARG A 459 22.01 -8.07 -24.33
CA ARG A 459 20.61 -8.33 -24.69
C ARG A 459 19.75 -7.08 -24.51
N GLU A 460 20.17 -5.98 -25.12
CA GLU A 460 19.46 -4.70 -25.12
C GLU A 460 18.11 -4.75 -25.85
N ASP A 461 17.84 -5.84 -26.59
CA ASP A 461 16.57 -6.13 -27.26
C ASP A 461 15.44 -6.52 -26.30
N VAL A 462 15.77 -7.02 -25.10
CA VAL A 462 14.81 -7.49 -24.11
C VAL A 462 14.30 -6.32 -23.25
N PRO A 463 12.98 -6.09 -23.16
CA PRO A 463 12.43 -5.09 -22.25
C PRO A 463 12.80 -5.36 -20.79
N LEU A 464 13.20 -4.31 -20.07
CA LEU A 464 13.64 -4.40 -18.65
C LEU A 464 12.52 -4.18 -17.65
N TRP A 465 11.39 -3.63 -18.08
CA TRP A 465 10.20 -3.36 -17.26
C TRP A 465 8.92 -3.64 -18.03
N TYR A 466 7.80 -3.65 -17.34
CA TYR A 466 6.49 -3.92 -17.94
C TYR A 466 5.67 -2.63 -18.12
N LYS A 467 4.75 -2.65 -19.07
CA LYS A 467 3.88 -1.50 -19.40
C LYS A 467 2.41 -1.89 -19.52
N ASN A 468 2.04 -3.12 -19.16
CA ASN A 468 0.72 -3.67 -19.37
C ASN A 468 0.21 -4.32 -18.08
N LEU A 469 -1.11 -4.28 -17.90
CA LEU A 469 -1.78 -5.05 -16.86
C LEU A 469 -1.68 -6.55 -17.17
N GLY A 470 -1.45 -7.35 -16.14
CA GLY A 470 -1.38 -8.79 -16.24
C GLY A 470 -2.73 -9.47 -16.48
N PRO A 471 -2.74 -10.75 -16.82
CA PRO A 471 -3.98 -11.53 -16.96
C PRO A 471 -4.76 -11.63 -15.66
N TYR A 472 -4.09 -11.73 -14.50
CA TYR A 472 -4.71 -11.72 -13.18
C TYR A 472 -5.50 -10.42 -12.94
N ASP A 473 -4.88 -9.28 -13.19
CA ASP A 473 -5.49 -7.96 -12.96
C ASP A 473 -6.77 -7.79 -13.80
N LYS A 474 -6.71 -8.22 -15.07
CA LYS A 474 -7.85 -8.17 -16.01
C LYS A 474 -9.00 -9.06 -15.55
N LEU A 475 -8.69 -10.24 -15.02
CA LEU A 475 -9.68 -11.17 -14.48
C LEU A 475 -10.37 -10.58 -13.25
N LEU A 476 -9.59 -10.06 -12.30
CA LEU A 476 -10.13 -9.50 -11.07
C LEU A 476 -10.95 -8.24 -11.33
N LEU A 477 -10.47 -7.34 -12.19
CA LEU A 477 -11.26 -6.17 -12.56
C LEU A 477 -12.61 -6.56 -13.18
N LYS A 478 -12.61 -7.58 -14.04
CA LYS A 478 -13.86 -8.14 -14.58
C LYS A 478 -14.75 -8.71 -13.47
N TYR A 479 -14.21 -9.47 -12.53
CA TYR A 479 -14.98 -9.98 -11.39
C TYR A 479 -15.60 -8.86 -10.56
N ILE A 480 -14.82 -7.82 -10.22
CA ILE A 480 -15.25 -6.70 -9.38
C ILE A 480 -16.34 -5.86 -10.07
N TYR A 481 -16.21 -5.59 -11.38
CA TYR A 481 -17.02 -4.59 -12.07
C TYR A 481 -17.94 -5.13 -13.17
N TYR A 482 -17.95 -6.45 -13.43
CA TYR A 482 -18.85 -6.99 -14.44
C TYR A 482 -20.31 -6.66 -14.08
N PRO A 483 -21.05 -6.02 -14.99
CA PRO A 483 -22.43 -5.65 -14.72
C PRO A 483 -23.32 -6.88 -14.57
N THR A 484 -24.13 -6.88 -13.53
CA THR A 484 -25.16 -7.91 -13.27
C THR A 484 -26.50 -7.24 -13.01
N ASP A 485 -27.59 -7.98 -13.07
CA ASP A 485 -28.92 -7.43 -12.77
C ASP A 485 -28.97 -6.94 -11.31
N GLU A 486 -29.38 -5.70 -11.11
CA GLU A 486 -29.44 -5.06 -9.78
C GLU A 486 -30.44 -5.73 -8.84
N LYS A 487 -31.41 -6.48 -9.39
CA LYS A 487 -32.41 -7.23 -8.62
C LYS A 487 -31.89 -8.55 -8.04
N LEU A 488 -30.70 -8.98 -8.45
CA LEU A 488 -30.09 -10.19 -7.88
C LEU A 488 -29.76 -9.97 -6.40
N SER A 489 -29.93 -11.03 -5.63
CA SER A 489 -29.38 -11.08 -4.28
C SER A 489 -27.84 -11.04 -4.32
N VAL A 490 -27.19 -10.68 -3.21
CA VAL A 490 -25.73 -10.70 -3.08
C VAL A 490 -25.16 -12.08 -3.41
N ILE A 491 -25.83 -13.14 -2.97
CA ILE A 491 -25.43 -14.53 -3.23
C ILE A 491 -25.59 -14.91 -4.71
N ASP A 492 -26.67 -14.50 -5.36
CA ASP A 492 -26.88 -14.84 -6.78
C ASP A 492 -25.96 -14.02 -7.70
N ASP A 493 -25.63 -12.78 -7.33
CA ASP A 493 -24.57 -12.00 -7.96
C ASP A 493 -23.22 -12.74 -7.87
N TYR A 494 -22.85 -13.21 -6.68
CA TYR A 494 -21.63 -13.99 -6.47
C TYR A 494 -21.61 -15.26 -7.33
N LYS A 495 -22.70 -16.07 -7.35
CA LYS A 495 -22.80 -17.26 -8.19
C LYS A 495 -22.63 -16.98 -9.68
N GLN A 496 -23.04 -15.79 -10.13
CA GLN A 496 -22.90 -15.41 -11.52
C GLN A 496 -21.45 -15.05 -11.87
N VAL A 497 -20.78 -14.22 -11.04
CA VAL A 497 -19.45 -13.69 -11.36
C VAL A 497 -18.32 -14.64 -10.96
N SER A 498 -18.51 -15.51 -9.94
CA SER A 498 -17.48 -16.47 -9.52
C SER A 498 -17.09 -17.47 -10.60
N LYS A 499 -17.97 -17.70 -11.60
CA LYS A 499 -17.68 -18.54 -12.77
C LYS A 499 -16.45 -18.08 -13.55
N PHE A 500 -16.19 -16.76 -13.58
CA PHE A 500 -14.98 -16.23 -14.24
C PHE A 500 -13.70 -16.71 -13.54
N LEU A 501 -13.76 -16.83 -12.21
CA LEU A 501 -12.65 -17.29 -11.39
C LEU A 501 -12.49 -18.81 -11.50
N ASP A 502 -13.61 -19.54 -11.47
CA ASP A 502 -13.64 -21.02 -11.55
C ASP A 502 -13.00 -21.53 -12.84
N GLU A 503 -13.22 -20.84 -13.96
CA GLU A 503 -12.63 -21.18 -15.27
C GLU A 503 -11.09 -21.05 -15.29
N LYS A 504 -10.50 -20.37 -14.34
CA LYS A 504 -9.06 -20.09 -14.29
C LYS A 504 -8.33 -20.79 -13.16
N GLU A 505 -9.05 -21.52 -12.31
CA GLU A 505 -8.47 -22.24 -11.19
C GLU A 505 -7.42 -23.25 -11.67
N GLY A 506 -6.24 -23.25 -11.07
CA GLY A 506 -5.11 -24.10 -11.43
C GLY A 506 -4.17 -23.54 -12.51
N ASP A 507 -4.52 -22.47 -13.20
CA ASP A 507 -3.59 -21.80 -14.13
C ASP A 507 -2.67 -20.83 -13.36
N ALA A 508 -1.36 -21.04 -13.42
CA ALA A 508 -0.35 -20.27 -12.69
C ALA A 508 -0.43 -18.76 -12.94
N ARG A 509 -0.92 -18.33 -14.11
CA ARG A 509 -1.08 -16.90 -14.45
C ARG A 509 -2.17 -16.21 -13.67
N TYR A 510 -3.07 -16.96 -13.04
CA TYR A 510 -4.19 -16.46 -12.24
C TYR A 510 -4.08 -16.87 -10.77
N ARG A 511 -2.95 -17.49 -10.38
CA ARG A 511 -2.70 -17.83 -8.99
C ARG A 511 -2.61 -16.58 -8.13
N TYR A 512 -3.25 -16.62 -6.98
CA TYR A 512 -3.12 -15.60 -5.95
C TYR A 512 -2.11 -16.02 -4.88
N GLY A 513 -1.23 -15.10 -4.56
CA GLY A 513 -0.30 -15.22 -3.46
C GLY A 513 -0.30 -13.98 -2.60
N GLU A 514 -0.87 -14.09 -1.40
CA GLU A 514 -0.93 -13.00 -0.44
C GLU A 514 0.47 -12.60 0.04
N GLN A 515 0.73 -11.31 0.19
CA GLN A 515 1.99 -10.81 0.72
C GLN A 515 2.27 -11.39 2.11
N GLN A 516 3.37 -12.09 2.26
CA GLN A 516 3.79 -12.70 3.51
C GLN A 516 4.61 -11.72 4.35
N TRP A 517 4.32 -11.65 5.65
CA TRP A 517 5.02 -10.80 6.61
C TRP A 517 5.71 -11.65 7.68
N GLY A 518 7.04 -11.51 7.79
CA GLY A 518 7.84 -12.18 8.81
C GLY A 518 8.28 -13.60 8.44
N THR A 519 7.37 -14.57 8.33
CA THR A 519 7.70 -15.94 7.96
C THR A 519 7.23 -16.25 6.55
N PHE A 520 8.16 -16.61 5.67
CA PHE A 520 7.91 -16.89 4.26
C PHE A 520 7.73 -18.40 4.05
N TRP A 521 6.50 -18.88 4.15
CA TRP A 521 6.16 -20.29 3.98
C TRP A 521 6.23 -20.74 2.53
N ASP A 522 5.61 -19.94 1.64
CA ASP A 522 5.59 -20.17 0.20
C ASP A 522 6.67 -19.30 -0.48
N PRO A 523 7.78 -19.91 -0.93
CA PRO A 523 8.87 -19.17 -1.55
C PRO A 523 8.55 -18.68 -2.98
N THR A 524 7.42 -19.10 -3.54
CA THR A 524 6.92 -18.62 -4.85
C THR A 524 5.99 -17.43 -4.71
N VAL A 525 5.87 -16.87 -3.49
CA VAL A 525 5.03 -15.73 -3.13
C VAL A 525 5.86 -14.80 -2.27
N VAL A 526 6.91 -14.24 -2.85
CA VAL A 526 7.83 -13.33 -2.16
C VAL A 526 8.08 -12.08 -3.00
N ASN A 527 8.46 -10.99 -2.32
CA ASN A 527 8.76 -9.74 -3.00
C ASN A 527 10.09 -9.87 -3.78
N TYR A 528 10.13 -9.30 -4.97
CA TYR A 528 11.35 -9.11 -5.78
C TYR A 528 11.98 -10.41 -6.32
N ASP A 529 11.27 -11.53 -6.31
CA ASP A 529 11.63 -12.73 -7.05
C ASP A 529 11.20 -12.64 -8.52
N LEU A 530 11.63 -13.57 -9.34
CA LEU A 530 11.27 -13.61 -10.76
C LEU A 530 11.44 -15.03 -11.30
N SER A 531 10.46 -15.46 -12.10
CA SER A 531 10.44 -16.76 -12.80
C SER A 531 10.11 -17.97 -11.91
N ASN A 532 9.50 -18.96 -12.54
CA ASN A 532 9.27 -20.28 -11.97
C ASN A 532 10.50 -21.21 -12.02
N GLU A 533 11.68 -20.66 -12.39
CA GLU A 533 12.98 -21.37 -12.42
C GLU A 533 13.96 -20.70 -11.41
N PRO A 534 13.71 -20.81 -10.09
CA PRO A 534 14.38 -19.98 -9.06
C PRO A 534 15.90 -20.15 -9.03
N LEU A 535 16.42 -21.36 -9.22
CA LEU A 535 17.87 -21.62 -9.24
C LEU A 535 18.56 -20.81 -10.34
N LYS A 536 18.02 -20.89 -11.56
CA LYS A 536 18.59 -20.19 -12.71
C LYS A 536 18.41 -18.68 -12.60
N ALA A 537 17.21 -18.22 -12.19
CA ALA A 537 16.94 -16.79 -12.05
C ALA A 537 17.86 -16.13 -11.01
N THR A 538 18.07 -16.79 -9.87
CA THR A 538 19.01 -16.34 -8.84
C THR A 538 20.44 -16.30 -9.38
N LYS A 539 20.89 -17.37 -10.05
CA LYS A 539 22.24 -17.42 -10.64
C LYS A 539 22.47 -16.29 -11.63
N MET A 540 21.55 -16.09 -12.58
CA MET A 540 21.63 -15.02 -13.58
C MET A 540 21.63 -13.64 -12.93
N GLY A 541 20.78 -13.43 -11.91
CA GLY A 541 20.74 -12.17 -11.17
C GLY A 541 22.05 -11.88 -10.44
N ILE A 542 22.65 -12.86 -9.79
CA ILE A 542 23.94 -12.70 -9.09
C ILE A 542 25.09 -12.49 -10.10
N ASP A 543 25.11 -13.21 -11.22
CA ASP A 543 26.12 -13.00 -12.28
C ASP A 543 26.05 -11.58 -12.86
N ASN A 544 24.83 -11.03 -13.02
CA ASN A 544 24.64 -9.65 -13.43
C ASN A 544 25.13 -8.65 -12.36
N LEU A 545 24.94 -8.91 -11.08
CA LEU A 545 25.49 -8.09 -10.00
C LEU A 545 27.03 -8.14 -9.99
N LYS A 546 27.64 -9.29 -10.22
CA LYS A 546 29.10 -9.43 -10.39
C LYS A 546 29.61 -8.55 -11.53
N TYR A 547 28.92 -8.58 -12.67
CA TYR A 547 29.24 -7.72 -13.81
C TYR A 547 29.13 -6.23 -13.48
N VAL A 548 28.06 -5.83 -12.75
CA VAL A 548 27.89 -4.44 -12.31
C VAL A 548 29.05 -4.00 -11.40
N VAL A 549 29.45 -4.84 -10.42
CA VAL A 549 30.57 -4.54 -9.50
C VAL A 549 31.89 -4.45 -10.25
N GLU A 550 32.13 -5.31 -11.23
CA GLU A 550 33.34 -5.29 -12.03
C GLU A 550 33.56 -3.96 -12.76
N HIS A 551 32.48 -3.37 -13.26
CA HIS A 551 32.51 -2.12 -14.05
C HIS A 551 32.13 -0.87 -13.23
N PHE A 552 31.79 -1.01 -11.96
CA PHE A 552 31.22 0.05 -11.11
C PHE A 552 32.07 1.32 -11.10
N ASN A 553 33.37 1.17 -10.86
CA ASN A 553 34.29 2.31 -10.77
C ASN A 553 34.57 2.95 -12.12
N GLU A 554 34.53 2.19 -13.19
CA GLU A 554 34.69 2.69 -14.57
C GLU A 554 33.47 3.56 -14.93
N TRP A 555 32.25 3.05 -14.71
CA TRP A 555 31.02 3.76 -15.06
C TRP A 555 30.81 5.04 -14.26
N LEU A 556 31.22 5.05 -13.00
CA LEU A 556 31.08 6.22 -12.11
C LEU A 556 32.34 7.08 -12.05
N LYS A 557 33.27 6.93 -12.99
CA LYS A 557 34.45 7.78 -13.10
C LYS A 557 34.04 9.24 -13.34
N GLY A 558 34.55 10.14 -12.50
CA GLY A 558 34.17 11.57 -12.53
C GLY A 558 32.89 11.92 -11.78
N ASN A 559 32.19 10.94 -11.21
CA ASN A 559 31.12 11.21 -10.25
C ASN A 559 31.71 11.15 -8.84
N GLU A 560 32.18 12.29 -8.35
CA GLU A 560 32.90 12.41 -7.07
C GLU A 560 31.96 12.46 -5.84
N LYS A 561 30.62 12.30 -6.03
CA LYS A 561 29.69 12.28 -4.92
C LYS A 561 29.78 10.95 -4.18
N ASP A 562 30.60 10.91 -3.15
CA ASP A 562 30.85 9.74 -2.30
C ASP A 562 29.54 9.13 -1.78
N ALA A 563 28.59 9.93 -1.33
CA ALA A 563 27.29 9.46 -0.86
C ALA A 563 26.47 8.71 -1.94
N LEU A 564 26.51 9.16 -3.20
CA LEU A 564 25.82 8.48 -4.30
C LEU A 564 26.45 7.12 -4.59
N ARG A 565 27.80 7.07 -4.69
CA ARG A 565 28.53 5.82 -4.93
C ARG A 565 28.21 4.79 -3.86
N LYS A 566 28.32 5.16 -2.59
CA LYS A 566 28.02 4.29 -1.44
C LYS A 566 26.57 3.82 -1.46
N SER A 567 25.64 4.71 -1.80
CA SER A 567 24.22 4.39 -1.90
C SER A 567 23.92 3.39 -3.02
N LEU A 568 24.52 3.55 -4.21
CA LEU A 568 24.36 2.61 -5.32
C LEU A 568 25.00 1.26 -5.00
N TYR A 569 26.17 1.27 -4.36
CA TYR A 569 26.84 0.02 -3.97
C TYR A 569 26.07 -0.73 -2.87
N ALA A 570 25.54 0.00 -1.88
CA ALA A 570 24.68 -0.57 -0.85
C ALA A 570 23.46 -1.27 -1.45
N GLU A 571 22.89 -0.72 -2.54
CA GLU A 571 21.79 -1.39 -3.24
C GLU A 571 22.23 -2.65 -3.97
N VAL A 572 23.43 -2.70 -4.55
CA VAL A 572 24.00 -3.94 -5.12
C VAL A 572 24.11 -5.04 -4.03
N VAL A 573 24.61 -4.68 -2.85
CA VAL A 573 24.69 -5.59 -1.70
C VAL A 573 23.30 -6.05 -1.25
N ASN A 574 22.34 -5.13 -1.16
CA ASN A 574 20.95 -5.42 -0.85
C ASN A 574 20.33 -6.41 -1.85
N GLN A 575 20.55 -6.19 -3.14
CA GLN A 575 20.04 -7.09 -4.18
C GLN A 575 20.66 -8.50 -4.09
N PHE A 576 21.94 -8.63 -3.74
CA PHE A 576 22.54 -9.93 -3.46
C PHE A 576 21.85 -10.63 -2.27
N GLN A 577 21.60 -9.91 -1.17
CA GLN A 577 20.89 -10.47 -0.01
C GLN A 577 19.46 -10.87 -0.37
N ILE A 578 18.74 -10.08 -1.15
CA ILE A 578 17.37 -10.43 -1.61
C ILE A 578 17.41 -11.73 -2.42
N ARG A 579 18.30 -11.85 -3.42
CA ARG A 579 18.40 -13.06 -4.27
C ARG A 579 18.73 -14.31 -3.46
N THR A 580 19.72 -14.22 -2.58
CA THR A 580 20.16 -15.36 -1.76
C THR A 580 19.10 -15.76 -0.73
N LYS A 581 18.43 -14.81 -0.06
CA LYS A 581 17.34 -15.09 0.89
C LYS A 581 16.13 -15.70 0.20
N SER A 582 15.68 -15.15 -0.93
CA SER A 582 14.53 -15.67 -1.65
C SER A 582 14.77 -17.11 -2.11
N LEU A 583 15.98 -17.43 -2.57
CA LEU A 583 16.31 -18.80 -2.93
C LEU A 583 16.42 -19.72 -1.68
N LEU A 584 17.03 -19.24 -0.58
CA LEU A 584 17.15 -20.00 0.66
C LEU A 584 15.78 -20.43 1.19
N TRP A 585 14.74 -19.63 1.01
CA TRP A 585 13.40 -19.93 1.49
C TRP A 585 12.73 -21.11 0.77
N TYR A 586 13.26 -21.58 -0.35
CA TYR A 586 12.83 -22.85 -0.97
C TYR A 586 13.13 -24.06 -0.07
N THR A 587 14.16 -23.97 0.77
CA THR A 587 14.46 -25.00 1.79
C THR A 587 13.44 -24.94 2.93
N GLY A 588 12.68 -26.00 3.12
CA GLY A 588 11.52 -26.06 4.03
C GLY A 588 10.31 -25.28 3.49
N GLY A 589 10.27 -24.99 2.18
CA GLY A 589 9.18 -24.28 1.54
C GLY A 589 7.98 -25.19 1.25
N ILE A 590 6.79 -24.59 1.27
CA ILE A 590 5.53 -25.22 0.87
C ILE A 590 4.79 -24.34 -0.12
N TYR A 591 4.16 -24.94 -1.12
CA TYR A 591 3.15 -24.25 -1.90
C TYR A 591 1.90 -24.05 -1.05
N ALA A 592 1.42 -22.82 -0.94
CA ALA A 592 0.15 -22.49 -0.30
C ALA A 592 -0.85 -22.02 -1.38
N ASN A 593 -1.77 -22.89 -1.73
CA ASN A 593 -2.77 -22.62 -2.77
C ASN A 593 -4.10 -22.26 -2.12
N LYS A 594 -4.64 -21.11 -2.43
CA LYS A 594 -6.02 -20.74 -2.08
C LYS A 594 -6.95 -21.33 -3.15
N VAL A 595 -7.57 -22.46 -2.85
CA VAL A 595 -8.37 -23.25 -3.79
C VAL A 595 -9.73 -23.60 -3.19
N ARG A 596 -10.71 -23.87 -4.06
CA ARG A 596 -12.01 -24.37 -3.64
C ARG A 596 -11.92 -25.81 -3.20
N GLN A 597 -12.68 -26.17 -2.16
CA GLN A 597 -12.85 -27.57 -1.78
C GLN A 597 -13.42 -28.39 -2.97
N GLY A 598 -12.80 -29.53 -3.26
CA GLY A 598 -13.17 -30.37 -4.40
C GLY A 598 -12.54 -29.98 -5.75
N SER A 599 -11.68 -28.98 -5.80
CA SER A 599 -10.93 -28.60 -7.03
C SER A 599 -9.93 -29.67 -7.51
N GLY A 600 -9.57 -30.64 -6.66
CA GLY A 600 -8.49 -31.59 -6.95
C GLY A 600 -7.09 -31.02 -6.74
N ILE A 601 -6.96 -29.76 -6.39
CA ILE A 601 -5.68 -29.09 -6.10
C ILE A 601 -5.45 -29.11 -4.59
N ALA A 602 -4.26 -29.58 -4.17
CA ALA A 602 -3.92 -29.58 -2.76
C ALA A 602 -3.73 -28.15 -2.24
N PRO A 603 -4.38 -27.76 -1.12
CA PRO A 603 -4.21 -26.42 -0.54
C PRO A 603 -2.78 -26.19 -0.05
N TYR A 604 -2.11 -27.25 0.41
CA TYR A 604 -0.69 -27.20 0.79
C TYR A 604 0.04 -28.35 0.13
N LYS A 605 1.22 -28.07 -0.40
CA LYS A 605 2.11 -29.07 -1.01
C LYS A 605 3.56 -28.76 -0.65
N ALA A 606 4.28 -29.74 -0.15
CA ALA A 606 5.72 -29.64 0.07
C ALA A 606 6.46 -29.33 -1.26
N MET A 607 7.52 -28.54 -1.19
CA MET A 607 8.41 -28.31 -2.33
C MET A 607 9.14 -29.62 -2.67
N ASP A 608 9.52 -29.76 -3.94
CA ASP A 608 10.35 -30.90 -4.36
C ASP A 608 11.65 -30.96 -3.55
N ARG A 609 11.96 -32.15 -2.98
CA ARG A 609 13.12 -32.34 -2.11
C ARG A 609 14.44 -32.01 -2.80
N GLN A 610 14.58 -32.35 -4.08
CA GLN A 610 15.82 -32.10 -4.83
C GLN A 610 15.98 -30.58 -5.08
N LEU A 611 14.88 -29.89 -5.36
CA LEU A 611 14.87 -28.44 -5.50
C LEU A 611 15.29 -27.75 -4.19
N GLN A 612 14.74 -28.19 -3.05
CA GLN A 612 15.09 -27.66 -1.73
C GLN A 612 16.59 -27.80 -1.45
N GLN A 613 17.13 -28.99 -1.68
CA GLN A 613 18.55 -29.29 -1.47
C GLN A 613 19.45 -28.49 -2.43
N ALA A 614 19.06 -28.38 -3.70
CA ALA A 614 19.79 -27.60 -4.69
C ALA A 614 19.78 -26.10 -4.35
N ALA A 615 18.67 -25.59 -3.85
CA ALA A 615 18.55 -24.20 -3.40
C ALA A 615 19.49 -23.90 -2.23
N PHE A 616 19.50 -24.77 -1.21
CA PHE A 616 20.43 -24.63 -0.08
C PHE A 616 21.89 -24.63 -0.53
N ARG A 617 22.29 -25.59 -1.36
CA ARG A 617 23.67 -25.72 -1.85
C ARG A 617 24.09 -24.52 -2.69
N GLN A 618 23.24 -24.07 -3.60
CA GLN A 618 23.55 -22.89 -4.43
C GLN A 618 23.75 -21.63 -3.56
N VAL A 619 22.89 -21.42 -2.55
CA VAL A 619 23.07 -20.31 -1.61
C VAL A 619 24.37 -20.44 -0.83
N ALA A 620 24.73 -21.66 -0.38
CA ALA A 620 25.98 -21.89 0.31
C ALA A 620 27.21 -21.55 -0.58
N ASP A 621 27.20 -21.98 -1.83
CA ASP A 621 28.26 -21.69 -2.79
C ASP A 621 28.43 -20.19 -3.06
N GLU A 622 27.30 -19.48 -3.31
CA GLU A 622 27.33 -18.04 -3.55
C GLU A 622 27.81 -17.26 -2.31
N LEU A 623 27.45 -17.69 -1.10
CA LEU A 623 27.94 -17.07 0.15
C LEU A 623 29.42 -17.27 0.38
N LEU A 624 29.91 -18.50 0.20
CA LEU A 624 31.32 -18.82 0.41
C LEU A 624 32.26 -18.15 -0.58
N THR A 625 31.71 -17.66 -1.70
CA THR A 625 32.43 -16.99 -2.80
C THR A 625 32.07 -15.49 -2.95
N CYS A 626 31.39 -14.88 -1.99
CA CYS A 626 30.83 -13.51 -2.13
C CYS A 626 31.82 -12.36 -1.87
N GLN A 627 33.14 -12.63 -1.73
CA GLN A 627 34.17 -11.60 -1.48
C GLN A 627 34.27 -10.55 -2.60
N TRP A 628 33.71 -10.82 -3.78
CA TRP A 628 33.60 -9.81 -4.84
C TRP A 628 32.77 -8.58 -4.42
N LEU A 629 31.89 -8.74 -3.41
CA LEU A 629 31.13 -7.62 -2.78
C LEU A 629 32.05 -6.67 -1.98
N ASP A 630 33.30 -7.02 -1.71
CA ASP A 630 34.22 -6.19 -0.94
C ASP A 630 35.15 -5.38 -1.86
N LYS A 631 34.92 -5.40 -3.17
CA LYS A 631 35.76 -4.71 -4.13
C LYS A 631 35.79 -3.21 -3.85
N ASP A 632 37.00 -2.67 -3.75
CA ASP A 632 37.27 -1.25 -3.51
C ASP A 632 36.52 -0.70 -2.25
N MET A 633 36.62 -1.43 -1.14
CA MET A 633 35.91 -1.18 0.12
C MET A 633 35.97 0.29 0.57
N ALA A 634 37.17 0.90 0.54
CA ALA A 634 37.35 2.28 1.01
C ALA A 634 36.54 3.31 0.20
N ALA A 635 36.31 3.04 -1.11
CA ALA A 635 35.62 3.94 -2.01
C ALA A 635 34.11 3.64 -2.12
N ASN A 636 33.72 2.39 -1.98
CA ASN A 636 32.39 1.94 -2.36
C ASN A 636 31.48 1.56 -1.18
N LEU A 637 32.03 1.14 -0.03
CA LEU A 637 31.23 0.69 1.11
C LEU A 637 30.92 1.85 2.08
N ASN A 638 29.74 1.78 2.71
CA ASN A 638 29.33 2.75 3.73
C ASN A 638 30.23 2.68 4.97
N ASP A 639 30.60 1.47 5.39
CA ASP A 639 31.60 1.19 6.42
C ASP A 639 32.71 0.34 5.83
N PRO A 640 33.85 0.93 5.44
CA PRO A 640 34.96 0.20 4.85
C PRO A 640 35.70 -0.71 5.85
N LEU A 641 35.42 -0.62 7.15
CA LEU A 641 36.00 -1.49 8.18
C LEU A 641 35.22 -2.81 8.32
N VAL A 642 33.96 -2.85 7.83
CA VAL A 642 33.12 -4.03 7.84
C VAL A 642 32.85 -4.46 6.39
N PRO A 643 33.49 -5.54 5.91
CA PRO A 643 33.25 -6.06 4.56
C PRO A 643 31.78 -6.42 4.33
N ALA A 644 31.22 -6.08 3.16
CA ALA A 644 29.85 -6.40 2.81
C ALA A 644 29.60 -7.92 2.81
N SER A 645 30.58 -8.70 2.36
CA SER A 645 30.53 -10.17 2.41
C SER A 645 30.38 -10.72 3.84
N VAL A 646 31.00 -10.04 4.83
CA VAL A 646 30.91 -10.41 6.25
C VAL A 646 29.52 -10.08 6.81
N GLU A 647 28.95 -8.94 6.46
CA GLU A 647 27.57 -8.59 6.87
C GLU A 647 26.54 -9.55 6.26
N CYS A 648 26.67 -9.87 4.96
CA CYS A 648 25.84 -10.88 4.31
C CYS A 648 25.93 -12.24 5.00
N ALA A 649 27.14 -12.68 5.34
CA ALA A 649 27.36 -13.92 6.05
C ALA A 649 26.70 -13.94 7.43
N LYS A 650 26.81 -12.84 8.18
CA LYS A 650 26.17 -12.70 9.50
C LYS A 650 24.66 -12.81 9.42
N GLU A 651 24.04 -12.07 8.51
CA GLU A 651 22.57 -12.07 8.38
C GLU A 651 22.04 -13.40 7.83
N LEU A 652 22.69 -13.98 6.83
CA LEU A 652 22.27 -15.26 6.25
C LEU A 652 22.51 -16.43 7.20
N GLY A 653 23.53 -16.38 8.08
CA GLY A 653 23.70 -17.37 9.14
C GLY A 653 22.50 -17.46 10.09
N LYS A 654 21.89 -16.32 10.41
CA LYS A 654 20.63 -16.29 11.19
C LYS A 654 19.46 -16.89 10.41
N GLU A 655 19.34 -16.57 9.12
CA GLU A 655 18.28 -17.11 8.27
C GLU A 655 18.38 -18.62 8.09
N ILE A 656 19.60 -19.17 8.00
CA ILE A 656 19.83 -20.61 7.93
C ILE A 656 19.28 -21.33 9.18
N VAL A 657 19.48 -20.79 10.37
CA VAL A 657 18.93 -21.38 11.60
C VAL A 657 17.40 -21.32 11.63
N LYS A 658 16.79 -20.26 11.09
CA LYS A 658 15.32 -20.17 10.99
C LYS A 658 14.71 -21.28 10.14
N LEU A 659 15.48 -21.91 9.25
CA LEU A 659 15.00 -23.02 8.43
C LEU A 659 14.53 -24.22 9.26
N PHE A 660 15.03 -24.45 10.50
CA PHE A 660 14.55 -25.56 11.33
C PHE A 660 13.03 -25.51 11.51
N LYS A 661 12.46 -24.32 11.83
CA LYS A 661 11.00 -24.15 11.98
C LYS A 661 10.24 -24.30 10.65
N LYS A 662 10.88 -23.93 9.53
CA LYS A 662 10.26 -24.09 8.21
C LYS A 662 10.23 -25.55 7.77
N VAL A 663 11.35 -26.24 7.92
CA VAL A 663 11.48 -27.67 7.56
C VAL A 663 10.57 -28.53 8.44
N GLU A 664 10.44 -28.24 9.73
CA GLU A 664 9.49 -28.93 10.62
C GLU A 664 8.05 -28.87 10.08
N ARG A 665 7.61 -27.73 9.58
CA ARG A 665 6.29 -27.58 8.97
C ARG A 665 6.19 -28.29 7.63
N GLU A 666 7.22 -28.23 6.81
CA GLU A 666 7.29 -28.92 5.52
C GLU A 666 7.22 -30.44 5.71
N GLU A 667 7.98 -31.01 6.70
CA GLU A 667 7.89 -32.41 7.09
C GLU A 667 6.44 -32.82 7.40
N THR A 668 5.72 -31.99 8.17
CA THR A 668 4.31 -32.24 8.51
C THR A 668 3.41 -32.28 7.27
N VAL A 669 3.62 -31.36 6.32
CA VAL A 669 2.84 -31.29 5.07
C VAL A 669 3.18 -32.49 4.16
N ALA A 670 4.44 -32.85 4.05
CA ALA A 670 4.88 -33.99 3.24
C ALA A 670 4.33 -35.32 3.82
N GLU A 671 4.44 -35.53 5.13
CA GLU A 671 3.93 -36.71 5.82
C GLU A 671 2.40 -36.85 5.63
N ALA A 672 1.64 -35.75 5.82
CA ALA A 672 0.19 -35.74 5.61
C ALA A 672 -0.20 -36.07 4.16
N ALA A 673 0.66 -35.78 3.19
CA ALA A 673 0.47 -36.11 1.78
C ALA A 673 1.02 -37.50 1.39
N GLY A 674 1.65 -38.23 2.30
CA GLY A 674 2.34 -39.48 2.00
C GLY A 674 3.55 -39.31 1.06
N ALA A 675 4.18 -38.13 1.07
CA ALA A 675 5.31 -37.78 0.23
C ALA A 675 6.63 -37.77 1.02
N GLU A 676 7.74 -38.01 0.32
CA GLU A 676 9.07 -37.87 0.89
C GLU A 676 9.52 -36.41 0.85
N GLY A 677 9.50 -35.72 2.00
CA GLY A 677 9.91 -34.32 2.17
C GLY A 677 11.42 -34.15 2.38
N TYR A 678 11.86 -32.88 2.47
CA TYR A 678 13.18 -32.50 2.94
C TYR A 678 13.15 -32.43 4.48
N THR A 679 14.02 -33.19 5.16
CA THR A 679 13.93 -33.36 6.61
C THR A 679 14.86 -32.44 7.39
N ARG A 680 14.55 -32.20 8.68
CA ARG A 680 15.47 -31.49 9.59
C ARG A 680 16.81 -32.23 9.73
N GLN A 681 16.84 -33.56 9.54
CA GLN A 681 18.10 -34.29 9.47
C GLN A 681 18.87 -33.96 8.19
N ASP A 682 18.19 -33.80 7.02
CA ASP A 682 18.85 -33.36 5.79
C ASP A 682 19.44 -31.97 5.98
N LEU A 683 18.67 -31.02 6.61
CA LEU A 683 19.17 -29.70 6.93
C LEU A 683 20.42 -29.71 7.80
N VAL A 684 20.45 -30.52 8.85
CA VAL A 684 21.65 -30.69 9.69
C VAL A 684 22.83 -31.16 8.85
N ASN A 685 22.64 -32.18 7.99
CA ASN A 685 23.69 -32.72 7.14
C ASN A 685 24.20 -31.68 6.13
N ASP A 686 23.30 -30.95 5.48
CA ASP A 686 23.65 -29.91 4.50
C ASP A 686 24.38 -28.71 5.17
N ILE A 687 23.97 -28.28 6.38
CA ILE A 687 24.68 -27.24 7.15
C ILE A 687 26.08 -27.69 7.52
N LEU A 688 26.25 -28.94 8.01
CA LEU A 688 27.55 -29.47 8.38
C LEU A 688 28.47 -29.60 7.15
N ALA A 689 27.96 -30.12 6.06
CA ALA A 689 28.73 -30.28 4.83
C ALA A 689 29.19 -28.95 4.23
N ALA A 690 28.31 -27.92 4.24
CA ALA A 690 28.62 -26.64 3.64
C ALA A 690 29.50 -25.74 4.51
N TYR A 691 29.25 -25.69 5.81
CA TYR A 691 29.84 -24.67 6.67
C TYR A 691 30.76 -25.21 7.77
N PHE A 692 30.76 -26.52 8.03
CA PHE A 692 31.62 -27.15 9.04
C PHE A 692 32.39 -28.37 8.46
N PRO A 693 33.11 -28.17 7.32
CA PRO A 693 33.82 -29.28 6.68
C PRO A 693 34.96 -29.79 7.56
N SER A 694 35.19 -31.10 7.52
CA SER A 694 36.25 -31.76 8.29
C SER A 694 37.68 -31.49 7.76
N SER A 695 37.81 -30.70 6.68
CA SER A 695 39.12 -30.43 6.05
C SER A 695 39.92 -29.36 6.79
N ALA A 696 41.22 -29.55 6.89
CA ALA A 696 42.17 -28.72 7.64
C ALA A 696 42.54 -27.35 7.01
N THR A 697 41.77 -26.87 6.03
CA THR A 697 42.00 -25.53 5.43
C THR A 697 41.58 -24.42 6.40
N LYS A 698 42.43 -23.41 6.59
CA LYS A 698 42.11 -22.23 7.42
C LYS A 698 40.87 -21.54 6.89
N PRO A 699 39.78 -21.41 7.68
CA PRO A 699 38.52 -20.85 7.20
C PRO A 699 38.68 -19.38 6.87
N THR A 700 38.02 -18.93 5.79
CA THR A 700 37.93 -17.53 5.40
C THR A 700 37.16 -16.71 6.47
N LEU A 701 37.30 -15.39 6.45
CA LEU A 701 36.56 -14.52 7.37
C LEU A 701 35.03 -14.70 7.20
N VAL A 702 34.55 -14.84 5.96
CA VAL A 702 33.14 -15.12 5.63
C VAL A 702 32.68 -16.43 6.29
N LEU A 703 33.42 -17.51 6.10
CA LEU A 703 33.08 -18.82 6.69
C LEU A 703 33.06 -18.75 8.22
N LYS A 704 34.06 -18.11 8.85
CA LYS A 704 34.09 -17.92 10.31
C LYS A 704 32.88 -17.14 10.81
N THR A 705 32.49 -16.10 10.09
CA THR A 705 31.33 -15.27 10.44
C THR A 705 30.04 -16.07 10.33
N LEU A 706 29.86 -16.86 9.26
CA LEU A 706 28.74 -17.79 9.10
C LEU A 706 28.67 -18.79 10.25
N GLN A 707 29.79 -19.49 10.53
CA GLN A 707 29.89 -20.44 11.63
C GLN A 707 29.49 -19.82 12.97
N ASN A 708 30.04 -18.64 13.28
CA ASN A 708 29.75 -17.93 14.52
C ASN A 708 28.28 -17.45 14.57
N SER A 709 27.74 -16.95 13.45
CA SER A 709 26.33 -16.52 13.38
C SER A 709 25.36 -17.70 13.56
N ILE A 710 25.63 -18.84 12.94
CA ILE A 710 24.85 -20.07 13.13
C ILE A 710 24.94 -20.53 14.60
N PHE A 711 26.16 -20.61 15.15
CA PHE A 711 26.39 -21.06 16.51
C PHE A 711 25.67 -20.18 17.56
N THR A 712 25.81 -18.86 17.44
CA THR A 712 25.17 -17.91 18.38
C THR A 712 23.65 -17.91 18.26
N THR A 713 23.11 -18.06 17.03
CA THR A 713 21.65 -18.10 16.82
C THR A 713 21.03 -19.40 17.37
N LEU A 714 21.74 -20.53 17.30
CA LEU A 714 21.28 -21.80 17.90
C LEU A 714 21.19 -21.77 19.43
N GLN A 715 21.85 -20.80 20.09
CA GLN A 715 21.74 -20.59 21.54
C GLN A 715 20.44 -19.90 21.96
N ASP A 716 19.72 -19.29 21.00
CA ASP A 716 18.45 -18.64 21.32
C ASP A 716 17.45 -19.68 21.83
N LYS A 717 16.69 -19.30 22.87
CA LYS A 717 15.63 -20.13 23.47
C LYS A 717 14.60 -20.66 22.45
N ASP A 718 14.44 -19.97 21.33
CA ASP A 718 13.54 -20.37 20.26
C ASP A 718 13.93 -21.68 19.56
N TYR A 719 15.20 -22.11 19.67
CA TYR A 719 15.75 -23.33 19.10
C TYR A 719 16.22 -24.35 20.12
N SER A 720 16.20 -23.99 21.42
CA SER A 720 16.66 -24.88 22.49
C SER A 720 15.78 -26.12 22.69
N ALA A 721 14.52 -26.07 22.27
CA ALA A 721 13.58 -27.20 22.32
C ALA A 721 13.60 -28.09 21.07
N ASP A 722 14.21 -27.63 19.95
CA ASP A 722 14.27 -28.42 18.73
C ASP A 722 15.43 -29.44 18.81
N PRO A 723 15.15 -30.76 18.74
CA PRO A 723 16.18 -31.80 18.94
C PRO A 723 17.25 -31.82 17.83
N TYR A 724 16.90 -31.42 16.60
CA TYR A 724 17.83 -31.35 15.47
C TYR A 724 18.72 -30.12 15.57
N ALA A 725 18.17 -28.98 15.92
CA ALA A 725 18.93 -27.75 16.19
C ALA A 725 19.94 -27.99 17.35
N GLN A 726 19.49 -28.64 18.43
CA GLN A 726 20.37 -29.00 19.54
C GLN A 726 21.43 -30.04 19.15
N ARG A 727 21.13 -31.01 18.31
CA ARG A 727 22.12 -31.96 17.76
C ARG A 727 23.18 -31.24 16.93
N LEU A 728 22.77 -30.28 16.09
CA LEU A 728 23.69 -29.43 15.35
C LEU A 728 24.58 -28.64 16.30
N TYR A 729 23.99 -27.93 17.26
CA TYR A 729 24.71 -27.15 18.27
C TYR A 729 25.79 -27.97 19.00
N GLN A 730 25.46 -29.20 19.46
CA GLN A 730 26.40 -30.10 20.12
C GLN A 730 27.52 -30.59 19.21
N LYS A 731 27.26 -30.74 17.90
CA LYS A 731 28.29 -31.20 16.94
C LYS A 731 29.28 -30.08 16.59
N ILE A 732 28.83 -28.82 16.51
CA ILE A 732 29.69 -27.70 16.13
C ILE A 732 30.37 -27.02 17.34
N GLY A 733 29.90 -27.26 18.55
CA GLY A 733 30.48 -26.75 19.80
C GLY A 733 31.65 -27.58 20.35
N LYS A 734 31.96 -28.70 19.72
CA LYS A 734 33.14 -29.56 20.01
C LYS A 734 34.28 -29.16 19.09
#